data_1e4aca03af4c5c2650b3629d0370871c
#
_entry.id   1e4aca03af4c5c2650b3629d0370871c
#
_cell.length_a   1.000
_cell.length_b   1.000
_cell.length_c   1.000
_cell.angle_alpha   90.00
_cell.angle_beta   90.00
_cell.angle_gamma   90.00
#
_symmetry.space_group_name_H-M   'P 1'
#
loop_
_entity.id
_entity.type
_entity.pdbx_description
1 polymer ?
#
loop_
_entity_poly.entity_id
_entity_poly.type
_entity_poly.pdbx_seq_one_letter_code
_entity_poly.pdbx_strand_id
1 'polypeptide(L)'
;MNTTIEVSLFIIAVVGVIALGIWKSKDGDDETHKKGAANYFLAGRGLTWWLVGFSLIAANISTEQFVGMSGSAANWLGMSIASYEWMAAVTLVFVAFWFLPKFLKAGLYTIPEFLQYRFDGVARLAMAIPAIVTLVFVTTSSVIFSGAKFVSEYYHDIPIINNLTAMCWLIAAFAAVYVFVGGLKACAWTDLIWGAALIIGGAVVMWFAFQTIADRPADELILTKVANSEATVADLEGASAWERIKLLNDGVRGEAEAVNGPNGSGGKMHMIRPKEDTDIPWTALLIGLWIPNFFYWGLNQYIVQRTLGSKSLAEGQKGIVFAAMLKLVIPFIVVIPGILAFNLFSSDLHQSAANKNEQALKGVGDAQTIVVDEAFVKLQPDLVNDIISHNRKLADYNGDALPNRDAVTLASHINHLSNQAIDKNNGLSVGAELSGYDYDAAFPVLVRNLIKPHPLISWFVLAALCGAVISSLASMLNSASTIATMDLYAKFSGETESHKLVKVGRFFVVIFVLLAAMVAPKLDNFGSIFKYIQEFQGFISPGILAVFIFGFFSPRTPRWFGVVGIVTNIISYGSFKWFLGDWITSNGWWYSPEIAFLDRMAICFFIVLIIGIIITIVKPMPQPVILPENKEINLDESKGAKLLGGLVIVATIALYAIFW
;
A
#
# COMPACT_ATOMS: atom_id res chain seq x y z
N MET A 1 -33.65 10.83 -2.73
CA MET A 1 -33.30 10.98 -4.16
C MET A 1 -33.28 9.57 -4.74
N ASN A 2 -33.82 9.34 -5.95
CA ASN A 2 -33.88 7.98 -6.51
C ASN A 2 -32.44 7.45 -6.74
N THR A 3 -32.16 6.20 -6.43
CA THR A 3 -30.87 5.52 -6.71
C THR A 3 -30.40 5.74 -8.15
N THR A 4 -31.35 5.88 -9.09
CA THR A 4 -31.10 6.21 -10.50
C THR A 4 -30.41 7.56 -10.67
N ILE A 5 -30.78 8.58 -9.89
CA ILE A 5 -30.18 9.93 -9.97
C ILE A 5 -28.75 9.89 -9.41
N GLU A 6 -28.54 9.20 -8.29
CA GLU A 6 -27.22 9.01 -7.69
C GLU A 6 -26.25 8.34 -8.67
N VAL A 7 -26.65 7.22 -9.26
CA VAL A 7 -25.86 6.48 -10.26
C VAL A 7 -25.62 7.31 -11.50
N SER A 8 -26.62 8.09 -11.96
CA SER A 8 -26.46 8.98 -13.13
C SER A 8 -25.44 10.09 -12.86
N LEU A 9 -25.49 10.75 -11.71
CA LEU A 9 -24.51 11.78 -11.30
C LEU A 9 -23.11 11.20 -11.17
N PHE A 10 -22.98 10.01 -10.58
CA PHE A 10 -21.73 9.28 -10.49
C PHE A 10 -21.13 9.02 -11.88
N ILE A 11 -21.91 8.45 -12.81
CA ILE A 11 -21.44 8.16 -14.18
C ILE A 11 -21.05 9.46 -14.92
N ILE A 12 -21.86 10.51 -14.82
CA ILE A 12 -21.58 11.81 -15.43
C ILE A 12 -20.27 12.40 -14.89
N ALA A 13 -20.03 12.32 -13.57
CA ALA A 13 -18.80 12.81 -12.96
C ALA A 13 -17.57 12.03 -13.46
N VAL A 14 -17.62 10.70 -13.43
CA VAL A 14 -16.49 9.84 -13.85
C VAL A 14 -16.19 10.04 -15.34
N VAL A 15 -17.19 9.95 -16.20
CA VAL A 15 -17.02 10.12 -17.65
C VAL A 15 -16.60 11.55 -17.98
N GLY A 16 -17.17 12.56 -17.31
CA GLY A 16 -16.82 13.96 -17.49
C GLY A 16 -15.36 14.28 -17.15
N VAL A 17 -14.85 13.76 -16.05
CA VAL A 17 -13.44 13.96 -15.64
C VAL A 17 -12.49 13.22 -16.60
N ILE A 18 -12.81 12.00 -17.02
CA ILE A 18 -12.03 11.27 -18.02
C ILE A 18 -12.00 12.05 -19.35
N ALA A 19 -13.15 12.53 -19.83
CA ALA A 19 -13.24 13.32 -21.05
C ALA A 19 -12.42 14.61 -20.96
N LEU A 20 -12.46 15.30 -19.80
CA LEU A 20 -11.68 16.50 -19.53
C LEU A 20 -10.16 16.20 -19.54
N GLY A 21 -9.73 15.11 -18.93
CA GLY A 21 -8.33 14.68 -18.94
C GLY A 21 -7.83 14.39 -20.36
N ILE A 22 -8.63 13.69 -21.17
CA ILE A 22 -8.31 13.41 -22.58
C ILE A 22 -8.29 14.71 -23.41
N TRP A 23 -9.24 15.59 -23.19
CA TRP A 23 -9.28 16.89 -23.89
C TRP A 23 -8.06 17.75 -23.56
N LYS A 24 -7.73 17.89 -22.29
CA LYS A 24 -6.54 18.64 -21.83
C LYS A 24 -5.21 18.00 -22.27
N SER A 25 -5.20 16.70 -22.49
CA SER A 25 -4.00 16.03 -23.02
C SER A 25 -3.71 16.39 -24.48
N LYS A 26 -4.74 16.79 -25.24
CA LYS A 26 -4.65 17.18 -26.66
C LYS A 26 -4.25 18.65 -26.86
N ASP A 27 -4.42 19.52 -25.84
CA ASP A 27 -4.02 20.92 -25.93
C ASP A 27 -2.49 21.02 -26.09
N GLY A 28 -2.01 21.48 -27.25
CA GLY A 28 -0.59 21.65 -27.56
C GLY A 28 -0.06 20.74 -28.67
N ASP A 29 -0.93 20.13 -29.48
CA ASP A 29 -0.57 19.13 -30.49
C ASP A 29 0.23 19.65 -31.71
N ASP A 30 0.36 20.94 -31.92
CA ASP A 30 1.11 21.49 -33.09
C ASP A 30 2.64 21.23 -33.01
N GLU A 31 3.22 21.02 -31.82
CA GLU A 31 4.62 20.59 -31.65
C GLU A 31 4.77 19.07 -31.39
N THR A 32 3.67 18.33 -31.26
CA THR A 32 3.62 16.97 -30.71
C THR A 32 4.14 15.88 -31.66
N HIS A 33 4.14 16.12 -32.96
CA HIS A 33 4.70 15.15 -33.92
C HIS A 33 6.20 14.92 -33.75
N LYS A 34 6.93 15.84 -33.09
CA LYS A 34 8.39 15.70 -32.84
C LYS A 34 8.74 15.02 -31.50
N LYS A 35 7.79 14.91 -30.55
CA LYS A 35 8.07 14.40 -29.19
C LYS A 35 7.22 13.18 -28.77
N GLY A 36 6.72 12.38 -29.70
CA GLY A 36 5.72 11.32 -29.47
C GLY A 36 5.88 10.47 -28.20
N ALA A 37 7.02 9.80 -27.98
CA ALA A 37 7.25 8.96 -26.80
C ALA A 37 7.37 9.80 -25.51
N ALA A 38 8.08 10.93 -25.54
CA ALA A 38 8.21 11.81 -24.38
C ALA A 38 6.87 12.40 -23.94
N ASN A 39 5.98 12.73 -24.89
CA ASN A 39 4.65 13.21 -24.58
C ASN A 39 3.77 12.15 -23.93
N TYR A 40 3.78 10.93 -24.46
CA TYR A 40 2.98 9.84 -23.94
C TYR A 40 3.48 9.35 -22.56
N PHE A 41 4.78 9.14 -22.41
CA PHE A 41 5.37 8.54 -21.20
C PHE A 41 5.75 9.57 -20.12
N LEU A 42 6.12 10.82 -20.48
CA LEU A 42 6.60 11.85 -19.56
C LEU A 42 5.82 13.17 -19.63
N ALA A 43 4.62 13.18 -20.20
CA ALA A 43 3.81 14.39 -20.38
C ALA A 43 4.56 15.57 -21.04
N GLY A 44 5.51 15.26 -21.93
CA GLY A 44 6.36 16.25 -22.61
C GLY A 44 7.29 17.05 -21.70
N ARG A 45 7.46 16.64 -20.44
CA ARG A 45 8.16 17.39 -19.38
C ARG A 45 7.56 18.80 -19.20
N GLY A 46 6.25 18.89 -19.15
CA GLY A 46 5.52 20.14 -19.03
C GLY A 46 4.73 20.30 -17.73
N LEU A 47 4.87 19.36 -16.77
CA LEU A 47 4.10 19.39 -15.53
C LEU A 47 4.58 20.51 -14.60
N THR A 48 3.64 21.32 -14.12
CA THR A 48 3.84 22.35 -13.10
C THR A 48 3.76 21.74 -11.70
N TRP A 49 4.25 22.46 -10.68
CA TRP A 49 4.36 21.97 -9.30
C TRP A 49 3.05 21.43 -8.72
N TRP A 50 1.93 22.11 -8.97
CA TRP A 50 0.63 21.69 -8.45
C TRP A 50 0.10 20.42 -9.15
N LEU A 51 0.34 20.26 -10.46
CA LEU A 51 0.02 19.02 -11.18
C LEU A 51 0.90 17.86 -10.67
N VAL A 52 2.21 18.10 -10.47
CA VAL A 52 3.10 17.09 -9.90
C VAL A 52 2.65 16.68 -8.50
N GLY A 53 2.33 17.65 -7.63
CA GLY A 53 1.98 17.39 -6.24
C GLY A 53 0.65 16.65 -6.09
N PHE A 54 -0.42 17.13 -6.73
CA PHE A 54 -1.71 16.42 -6.70
C PHE A 54 -1.63 15.06 -7.38
N SER A 55 -0.90 14.94 -8.49
CA SER A 55 -0.73 13.67 -9.18
C SER A 55 0.06 12.66 -8.34
N LEU A 56 1.07 13.10 -7.58
CA LEU A 56 1.77 12.23 -6.62
C LEU A 56 0.83 11.70 -5.54
N ILE A 57 0.01 12.57 -4.97
CA ILE A 57 -0.95 12.19 -3.93
C ILE A 57 -2.04 11.29 -4.49
N ALA A 58 -2.68 11.66 -5.60
CA ALA A 58 -3.73 10.86 -6.21
C ALA A 58 -3.26 9.50 -6.73
N ALA A 59 -2.00 9.39 -7.15
CA ALA A 59 -1.43 8.11 -7.52
C ALA A 59 -1.14 7.20 -6.33
N ASN A 60 -0.81 7.78 -5.19
CA ASN A 60 -0.51 7.03 -3.98
C ASN A 60 -1.78 6.74 -3.16
N ILE A 61 -2.66 7.73 -2.99
CA ILE A 61 -3.89 7.55 -2.21
C ILE A 61 -4.97 7.02 -3.13
N SER A 62 -5.20 5.74 -3.07
CA SER A 62 -6.34 5.11 -3.73
C SER A 62 -7.09 4.22 -2.73
N THR A 63 -7.97 3.38 -3.21
CA THR A 63 -8.76 2.51 -2.33
C THR A 63 -7.93 1.54 -1.52
N GLU A 64 -6.70 1.20 -1.94
CA GLU A 64 -5.82 0.37 -1.11
C GLU A 64 -5.44 1.02 0.22
N GLN A 65 -5.31 2.36 0.30
CA GLN A 65 -5.16 3.04 1.58
C GLN A 65 -6.47 3.09 2.36
N PHE A 66 -7.56 3.43 1.69
CA PHE A 66 -8.87 3.52 2.35
C PHE A 66 -9.44 2.15 2.77
N VAL A 67 -9.06 1.07 2.11
CA VAL A 67 -9.41 -0.30 2.49
C VAL A 67 -8.32 -0.87 3.41
N GLY A 68 -7.08 -0.98 2.93
CA GLY A 68 -6.04 -1.69 3.64
C GLY A 68 -5.47 -0.95 4.84
N MET A 69 -5.14 0.35 4.73
CA MET A 69 -4.63 1.13 5.86
C MET A 69 -5.70 1.39 6.92
N SER A 70 -6.92 1.72 6.49
CA SER A 70 -8.06 1.89 7.39
C SER A 70 -8.42 0.56 8.07
N GLY A 71 -8.34 -0.57 7.35
CA GLY A 71 -8.50 -1.90 7.92
C GLY A 71 -7.44 -2.21 8.98
N SER A 72 -6.18 -1.95 8.69
CA SER A 72 -5.09 -2.10 9.65
C SER A 72 -5.25 -1.20 10.88
N ALA A 73 -5.81 0.01 10.70
CA ALA A 73 -6.13 0.91 11.79
C ALA A 73 -7.33 0.44 12.63
N ALA A 74 -8.34 -0.14 12.01
CA ALA A 74 -9.48 -0.78 12.69
C ALA A 74 -9.04 -1.96 13.55
N ASN A 75 -8.03 -2.69 13.10
CA ASN A 75 -7.38 -3.78 13.82
C ASN A 75 -6.47 -3.23 14.94
N TRP A 76 -5.50 -4.00 15.45
CA TRP A 76 -4.65 -3.61 16.59
C TRP A 76 -3.63 -2.50 16.31
N LEU A 77 -3.24 -2.27 15.04
CA LEU A 77 -2.21 -1.29 14.70
C LEU A 77 -2.64 0.16 15.00
N GLY A 78 -3.92 0.48 14.86
CA GLY A 78 -4.41 1.82 15.17
C GLY A 78 -3.62 2.93 14.48
N MET A 79 -3.22 3.95 15.25
CA MET A 79 -2.43 5.08 14.77
C MET A 79 -1.02 4.71 14.30
N SER A 80 -0.44 3.59 14.73
CA SER A 80 0.92 3.22 14.33
C SER A 80 1.05 3.04 12.81
N ILE A 81 -0.03 2.65 12.11
CA ILE A 81 -0.06 2.55 10.65
C ILE A 81 0.18 3.90 9.95
N ALA A 82 -0.13 5.04 10.61
CA ALA A 82 0.16 6.38 10.10
C ALA A 82 1.66 6.64 9.91
N SER A 83 2.54 5.81 10.51
CA SER A 83 3.99 5.89 10.30
C SER A 83 4.37 5.78 8.83
N TYR A 84 3.65 4.98 8.03
CA TYR A 84 3.87 4.91 6.58
C TYR A 84 3.69 6.26 5.90
N GLU A 85 2.70 7.04 6.31
CA GLU A 85 2.37 8.34 5.71
C GLU A 85 3.28 9.47 6.23
N TRP A 86 3.50 9.51 7.56
CA TRP A 86 4.28 10.58 8.17
C TRP A 86 5.78 10.45 7.91
N MET A 87 6.33 9.23 7.88
CA MET A 87 7.71 9.01 7.44
C MET A 87 7.86 9.23 5.94
N ALA A 88 6.82 8.94 5.13
CA ALA A 88 6.80 9.29 3.72
C ALA A 88 6.93 10.80 3.50
N ALA A 89 6.29 11.63 4.34
CA ALA A 89 6.41 13.09 4.24
C ALA A 89 7.87 13.54 4.36
N VAL A 90 8.59 13.01 5.34
CA VAL A 90 10.04 13.28 5.49
C VAL A 90 10.85 12.74 4.31
N THR A 91 10.56 11.49 3.89
CA THR A 91 11.24 10.87 2.74
C THR A 91 11.08 11.69 1.46
N LEU A 92 9.89 12.22 1.20
CA LEU A 92 9.62 13.09 0.04
C LEU A 92 10.51 14.33 0.05
N VAL A 93 10.76 14.93 1.22
CA VAL A 93 11.69 16.08 1.31
C VAL A 93 13.08 15.66 0.87
N PHE A 94 13.60 14.51 1.31
CA PHE A 94 14.89 14.00 0.86
C PHE A 94 14.90 13.69 -0.63
N VAL A 95 13.85 13.08 -1.16
CA VAL A 95 13.73 12.76 -2.60
C VAL A 95 13.76 14.05 -3.44
N ALA A 96 13.07 15.10 -3.00
CA ALA A 96 13.03 16.39 -3.72
C ALA A 96 14.43 17.02 -3.89
N PHE A 97 15.29 16.91 -2.87
CA PHE A 97 16.58 17.61 -2.87
C PHE A 97 17.79 16.73 -3.18
N TRP A 98 17.69 15.41 -3.08
CA TRP A 98 18.81 14.50 -3.33
C TRP A 98 18.64 13.59 -4.53
N PHE A 99 17.44 13.07 -4.79
CA PHE A 99 17.19 12.12 -5.87
C PHE A 99 16.79 12.83 -7.17
N LEU A 100 15.77 13.69 -7.10
CA LEU A 100 15.25 14.39 -8.26
C LEU A 100 16.31 15.17 -9.04
N PRO A 101 17.24 15.95 -8.41
CA PRO A 101 18.28 16.65 -9.15
C PRO A 101 19.14 15.72 -10.00
N LYS A 102 19.51 14.55 -9.47
CA LYS A 102 20.33 13.56 -10.18
C LYS A 102 19.59 12.94 -11.35
N PHE A 103 18.32 12.65 -11.20
CA PHE A 103 17.50 12.06 -12.25
C PHE A 103 17.22 13.03 -13.40
N LEU A 104 16.87 14.27 -13.09
CA LEU A 104 16.65 15.29 -14.11
C LEU A 104 17.95 15.65 -14.84
N LYS A 105 19.07 15.74 -14.10
CA LYS A 105 20.38 15.96 -14.70
C LYS A 105 20.76 14.85 -15.67
N ALA A 106 20.44 13.60 -15.36
CA ALA A 106 20.68 12.45 -16.23
C ALA A 106 19.67 12.34 -17.40
N GLY A 107 18.59 13.09 -17.38
CA GLY A 107 17.57 13.09 -18.44
C GLY A 107 16.76 11.81 -18.60
N LEU A 108 16.57 11.05 -17.51
CA LEU A 108 15.98 9.72 -17.52
C LEU A 108 14.53 9.69 -18.03
N TYR A 109 14.16 8.60 -18.69
CA TYR A 109 12.79 8.20 -18.98
C TYR A 109 12.24 7.22 -17.94
N THR A 110 13.10 6.31 -17.48
CA THR A 110 12.74 5.29 -16.50
C THR A 110 13.79 5.23 -15.40
N ILE A 111 13.39 4.78 -14.22
CA ILE A 111 14.32 4.62 -13.09
C ILE A 111 15.32 3.46 -13.35
N PRO A 112 14.92 2.30 -13.94
CA PRO A 112 15.88 1.27 -14.33
C PRO A 112 16.97 1.76 -15.29
N GLU A 113 16.70 2.79 -16.13
CA GLU A 113 17.67 3.38 -17.04
C GLU A 113 18.89 3.98 -16.31
N PHE A 114 18.69 4.54 -15.10
CA PHE A 114 19.79 5.01 -14.26
C PHE A 114 20.80 3.91 -13.98
N LEU A 115 20.33 2.69 -13.73
CA LEU A 115 21.24 1.56 -13.46
C LEU A 115 22.08 1.20 -14.68
N GLN A 116 21.56 1.40 -15.89
CA GLN A 116 22.38 1.20 -17.10
C GLN A 116 23.50 2.22 -17.19
N TYR A 117 23.25 3.49 -16.91
CA TYR A 117 24.27 4.53 -16.97
C TYR A 117 25.34 4.34 -15.88
N ARG A 118 24.90 3.95 -14.69
CA ARG A 118 25.81 3.82 -13.55
C ARG A 118 26.50 2.46 -13.49
N PHE A 119 25.82 1.41 -13.81
CA PHE A 119 26.30 0.02 -13.76
C PHE A 119 26.39 -0.56 -15.17
N ASP A 120 25.38 -1.31 -15.60
CA ASP A 120 25.34 -1.89 -16.95
C ASP A 120 23.90 -2.23 -17.39
N GLY A 121 23.78 -2.75 -18.60
CA GLY A 121 22.49 -3.13 -19.16
C GLY A 121 21.84 -4.36 -18.50
N VAL A 122 22.60 -5.18 -17.78
CA VAL A 122 22.05 -6.33 -17.03
C VAL A 122 21.44 -5.84 -15.72
N ALA A 123 22.08 -4.88 -15.05
CA ALA A 123 21.52 -4.21 -13.86
C ALA A 123 20.18 -3.52 -14.16
N ARG A 124 20.05 -2.86 -15.34
CA ARG A 124 18.77 -2.31 -15.81
C ARG A 124 17.69 -3.38 -15.88
N LEU A 125 17.99 -4.54 -16.48
CA LEU A 125 17.03 -5.65 -16.59
C LEU A 125 16.70 -6.29 -15.22
N ALA A 126 17.71 -6.44 -14.37
CA ALA A 126 17.54 -6.98 -13.01
C ALA A 126 16.60 -6.13 -12.15
N MET A 127 16.46 -4.83 -12.42
CA MET A 127 15.45 -3.98 -11.80
C MET A 127 14.13 -3.96 -12.57
N ALA A 128 14.18 -3.89 -13.92
CA ALA A 128 12.98 -3.71 -14.75
C ALA A 128 12.01 -4.88 -14.62
N ILE A 129 12.53 -6.12 -14.62
CA ILE A 129 11.68 -7.32 -14.56
C ILE A 129 10.93 -7.42 -13.23
N PRO A 130 11.60 -7.40 -12.04
CA PRO A 130 10.89 -7.38 -10.77
C PRO A 130 9.95 -6.18 -10.60
N ALA A 131 10.31 -5.01 -11.13
CA ALA A 131 9.44 -3.83 -11.08
C ALA A 131 8.13 -4.04 -11.86
N ILE A 132 8.19 -4.62 -13.08
CA ILE A 132 6.98 -4.97 -13.85
C ILE A 132 6.14 -6.01 -13.10
N VAL A 133 6.77 -7.07 -12.58
CA VAL A 133 6.07 -8.11 -11.81
C VAL A 133 5.33 -7.49 -10.62
N THR A 134 6.00 -6.65 -9.84
CA THR A 134 5.37 -5.99 -8.69
C THR A 134 4.27 -5.02 -9.11
N LEU A 135 4.51 -4.20 -10.15
CA LEU A 135 3.49 -3.26 -10.64
C LEU A 135 2.23 -3.98 -11.14
N VAL A 136 2.37 -5.10 -11.83
CA VAL A 136 1.24 -5.82 -12.44
C VAL A 136 0.54 -6.73 -11.43
N PHE A 137 1.30 -7.65 -10.81
CA PHE A 137 0.72 -8.72 -10.00
C PHE A 137 0.49 -8.34 -8.53
N VAL A 138 1.16 -7.30 -8.03
CA VAL A 138 0.99 -6.85 -6.65
C VAL A 138 0.19 -5.57 -6.61
N THR A 139 0.73 -4.44 -7.09
CA THR A 139 0.09 -3.14 -6.87
C THR A 139 -1.17 -2.94 -7.73
N THR A 140 -1.12 -3.22 -9.04
CA THR A 140 -2.30 -3.06 -9.92
C THR A 140 -3.43 -4.01 -9.52
N SER A 141 -3.13 -5.28 -9.22
CA SER A 141 -4.13 -6.24 -8.76
C SER A 141 -4.74 -5.83 -7.41
N SER A 142 -3.95 -5.28 -6.49
CA SER A 142 -4.43 -4.79 -5.19
C SER A 142 -5.38 -3.59 -5.34
N VAL A 143 -5.09 -2.66 -6.25
CA VAL A 143 -5.99 -1.52 -6.52
C VAL A 143 -7.30 -1.99 -7.18
N ILE A 144 -7.25 -2.95 -8.10
CA ILE A 144 -8.46 -3.55 -8.68
C ILE A 144 -9.27 -4.22 -7.58
N PHE A 145 -8.64 -5.04 -6.74
CA PHE A 145 -9.30 -5.73 -5.63
C PHE A 145 -9.93 -4.75 -4.64
N SER A 146 -9.15 -3.79 -4.12
CA SER A 146 -9.64 -2.83 -3.12
C SER A 146 -10.78 -1.96 -3.66
N GLY A 147 -10.72 -1.57 -4.93
CA GLY A 147 -11.82 -0.88 -5.60
C GLY A 147 -13.06 -1.74 -5.73
N ALA A 148 -12.89 -3.01 -6.11
CA ALA A 148 -13.99 -3.97 -6.22
C ALA A 148 -14.59 -4.29 -4.85
N LYS A 149 -13.78 -4.50 -3.81
CA LYS A 149 -14.19 -4.72 -2.42
C LYS A 149 -15.01 -3.53 -1.92
N PHE A 150 -14.52 -2.31 -2.15
CA PHE A 150 -15.25 -1.10 -1.77
C PHE A 150 -16.64 -1.02 -2.41
N VAL A 151 -16.74 -1.25 -3.72
CA VAL A 151 -18.04 -1.18 -4.44
C VAL A 151 -18.97 -2.30 -4.04
N SER A 152 -18.47 -3.53 -3.86
CA SER A 152 -19.28 -4.68 -3.46
C SER A 152 -19.82 -4.54 -2.04
N GLU A 153 -19.03 -4.06 -1.09
CA GLU A 153 -19.49 -3.79 0.29
C GLU A 153 -20.47 -2.62 0.37
N TYR A 154 -20.25 -1.58 -0.44
CA TYR A 154 -21.16 -0.43 -0.47
C TYR A 154 -22.55 -0.79 -1.04
N TYR A 155 -22.60 -1.62 -2.08
CA TYR A 155 -23.82 -2.10 -2.73
C TYR A 155 -24.12 -3.57 -2.44
N HIS A 156 -23.85 -4.04 -1.21
CA HIS A 156 -24.03 -5.44 -0.81
C HIS A 156 -25.45 -5.97 -1.06
N ASP A 157 -26.47 -5.09 -1.12
CA ASP A 157 -27.85 -5.42 -1.38
C ASP A 157 -28.14 -5.81 -2.85
N ILE A 158 -27.21 -5.55 -3.78
CA ILE A 158 -27.41 -5.77 -5.21
C ILE A 158 -26.61 -7.00 -5.65
N PRO A 159 -27.24 -8.15 -5.95
CA PRO A 159 -26.56 -9.43 -6.17
C PRO A 159 -25.48 -9.43 -7.27
N ILE A 160 -25.66 -8.61 -8.33
CA ILE A 160 -24.68 -8.51 -9.43
C ILE A 160 -23.46 -7.73 -8.98
N ILE A 161 -23.64 -6.65 -8.20
CA ILE A 161 -22.58 -5.78 -7.74
C ILE A 161 -21.84 -6.39 -6.55
N ASN A 162 -22.53 -7.16 -5.73
CA ASN A 162 -21.93 -7.91 -4.62
C ASN A 162 -20.99 -9.05 -5.07
N ASN A 163 -20.90 -9.32 -6.37
CA ASN A 163 -19.93 -10.28 -6.89
C ASN A 163 -18.56 -9.64 -7.07
N LEU A 164 -17.65 -9.87 -6.13
CA LEU A 164 -16.30 -9.33 -6.12
C LEU A 164 -15.53 -9.60 -7.42
N THR A 165 -15.62 -10.83 -7.95
CA THR A 165 -14.94 -11.20 -9.20
C THR A 165 -15.46 -10.39 -10.39
N ALA A 166 -16.77 -10.23 -10.51
CA ALA A 166 -17.38 -9.44 -11.58
C ALA A 166 -16.97 -7.97 -11.48
N MET A 167 -16.89 -7.42 -10.26
CA MET A 167 -16.45 -6.04 -10.02
C MET A 167 -14.97 -5.84 -10.35
N CYS A 168 -14.10 -6.80 -10.03
CA CYS A 168 -12.68 -6.76 -10.43
C CYS A 168 -12.53 -6.63 -11.95
N TRP A 169 -13.25 -7.45 -12.72
CA TRP A 169 -13.22 -7.39 -14.19
C TRP A 169 -13.81 -6.09 -14.75
N LEU A 170 -14.87 -5.58 -14.15
CA LEU A 170 -15.51 -4.33 -14.56
C LEU A 170 -14.56 -3.13 -14.36
N ILE A 171 -13.94 -3.01 -13.19
CA ILE A 171 -12.98 -1.95 -12.88
C ILE A 171 -11.76 -2.03 -13.80
N ALA A 172 -11.23 -3.24 -14.03
CA ALA A 172 -10.13 -3.46 -14.95
C ALA A 172 -10.46 -3.03 -16.38
N ALA A 173 -11.68 -3.33 -16.86
CA ALA A 173 -12.12 -2.91 -18.19
C ALA A 173 -12.20 -1.40 -18.33
N PHE A 174 -12.76 -0.68 -17.35
CA PHE A 174 -12.79 0.79 -17.35
C PHE A 174 -11.39 1.40 -17.35
N ALA A 175 -10.50 0.88 -16.50
CA ALA A 175 -9.12 1.35 -16.44
C ALA A 175 -8.38 1.13 -17.78
N ALA A 176 -8.56 -0.04 -18.40
CA ALA A 176 -7.94 -0.37 -19.69
C ALA A 176 -8.30 0.65 -20.79
N VAL A 177 -9.60 0.97 -20.94
CA VAL A 177 -10.07 1.92 -21.94
C VAL A 177 -9.45 3.32 -21.71
N TYR A 178 -9.43 3.78 -20.47
CA TYR A 178 -8.88 5.08 -20.12
C TYR A 178 -7.38 5.18 -20.42
N VAL A 179 -6.59 4.21 -19.96
CA VAL A 179 -5.13 4.23 -20.12
C VAL A 179 -4.71 4.11 -21.58
N PHE A 180 -5.42 3.28 -22.35
CA PHE A 180 -5.13 3.07 -23.77
C PHE A 180 -5.14 4.40 -24.57
N VAL A 181 -5.99 5.36 -24.18
CA VAL A 181 -6.17 6.62 -24.90
C VAL A 181 -5.29 7.74 -24.34
N GLY A 182 -5.14 7.84 -23.01
CA GLY A 182 -4.79 9.10 -22.35
C GLY A 182 -3.28 9.38 -22.13
N GLY A 183 -2.45 8.40 -21.86
CA GLY A 183 -1.04 8.61 -21.45
C GLY A 183 -0.88 9.43 -20.16
N LEU A 184 0.36 9.76 -19.77
CA LEU A 184 0.68 10.41 -18.49
C LEU A 184 0.06 11.81 -18.31
N LYS A 185 -0.06 12.60 -19.39
CA LYS A 185 -0.62 13.97 -19.31
C LYS A 185 -2.11 13.95 -18.96
N ALA A 186 -2.87 13.02 -19.53
CA ALA A 186 -4.28 12.83 -19.18
C ALA A 186 -4.41 12.36 -17.71
N CYS A 187 -3.57 11.42 -17.27
CA CYS A 187 -3.54 10.98 -15.88
C CYS A 187 -3.32 12.15 -14.92
N ALA A 188 -2.32 13.01 -15.16
CA ALA A 188 -2.01 14.13 -14.26
C ALA A 188 -3.17 15.14 -14.11
N TRP A 189 -3.96 15.39 -15.15
CA TRP A 189 -5.14 16.25 -15.08
C TRP A 189 -6.31 15.60 -14.34
N THR A 190 -6.54 14.32 -14.55
CA THR A 190 -7.58 13.59 -13.79
C THR A 190 -7.16 13.38 -12.33
N ASP A 191 -5.88 13.12 -12.08
CA ASP A 191 -5.28 13.01 -10.74
C ASP A 191 -5.52 14.27 -9.90
N LEU A 192 -5.42 15.45 -10.50
CA LEU A 192 -5.72 16.72 -9.82
C LEU A 192 -7.14 16.74 -9.27
N ILE A 193 -8.12 16.36 -10.11
CA ILE A 193 -9.53 16.41 -9.73
C ILE A 193 -9.84 15.33 -8.70
N TRP A 194 -9.42 14.08 -8.98
CA TRP A 194 -9.70 12.96 -8.11
C TRP A 194 -8.93 13.03 -6.79
N GLY A 195 -7.68 13.51 -6.81
CA GLY A 195 -6.90 13.72 -5.59
C GLY A 195 -7.53 14.76 -4.66
N ALA A 196 -7.97 15.89 -5.21
CA ALA A 196 -8.69 16.91 -4.44
C ALA A 196 -10.05 16.39 -3.93
N ALA A 197 -10.83 15.74 -4.80
CA ALA A 197 -12.12 15.16 -4.43
C ALA A 197 -11.98 14.08 -3.34
N LEU A 198 -10.93 13.27 -3.40
CA LEU A 198 -10.67 12.23 -2.42
C LEU A 198 -10.35 12.78 -1.03
N ILE A 199 -9.53 13.84 -0.95
CA ILE A 199 -9.23 14.50 0.32
C ILE A 199 -10.51 15.12 0.91
N ILE A 200 -11.31 15.79 0.09
CA ILE A 200 -12.59 16.38 0.52
C ILE A 200 -13.57 15.27 0.94
N GLY A 201 -13.71 14.21 0.13
CA GLY A 201 -14.58 13.07 0.45
C GLY A 201 -14.19 12.38 1.75
N GLY A 202 -12.89 12.13 1.96
CA GLY A 202 -12.38 11.56 3.21
C GLY A 202 -12.63 12.46 4.42
N ALA A 203 -12.46 13.79 4.27
CA ALA A 203 -12.79 14.75 5.33
C ALA A 203 -14.29 14.76 5.66
N VAL A 204 -15.16 14.62 4.66
CA VAL A 204 -16.61 14.51 4.86
C VAL A 204 -16.96 13.22 5.62
N VAL A 205 -16.38 12.09 5.24
CA VAL A 205 -16.58 10.81 5.95
C VAL A 205 -16.13 10.93 7.41
N MET A 206 -14.96 11.51 7.64
CA MET A 206 -14.44 11.75 8.99
C MET A 206 -15.39 12.64 9.80
N TRP A 207 -15.91 13.71 9.20
CA TRP A 207 -16.89 14.60 9.86
C TRP A 207 -18.13 13.83 10.33
N PHE A 208 -18.75 13.02 9.47
CA PHE A 208 -19.90 12.22 9.85
C PHE A 208 -19.56 11.17 10.92
N ALA A 209 -18.39 10.54 10.85
CA ALA A 209 -17.93 9.59 11.86
C ALA A 209 -17.76 10.25 13.23
N PHE A 210 -17.21 11.48 13.30
CA PHE A 210 -17.10 12.25 14.53
C PHE A 210 -18.45 12.65 15.11
N GLN A 211 -19.40 13.03 14.28
CA GLN A 211 -20.77 13.29 14.73
C GLN A 211 -21.44 12.04 15.30
N THR A 212 -21.32 10.93 14.57
CA THR A 212 -21.95 9.68 14.99
C THR A 212 -21.39 9.16 16.31
N ILE A 213 -20.05 9.23 16.54
CA ILE A 213 -19.49 8.77 17.82
C ILE A 213 -19.85 9.70 18.97
N ALA A 214 -20.07 11.01 18.71
CA ALA A 214 -20.55 11.94 19.73
C ALA A 214 -21.98 11.64 20.17
N ASP A 215 -22.84 11.22 19.21
CA ASP A 215 -24.26 10.98 19.45
C ASP A 215 -24.59 9.54 19.88
N ARG A 216 -23.65 8.58 19.69
CA ARG A 216 -23.89 7.16 20.03
C ARG A 216 -23.99 6.96 21.54
N PRO A 217 -24.93 6.12 22.04
CA PRO A 217 -25.04 5.79 23.45
C PRO A 217 -23.73 5.22 24.04
N ALA A 218 -23.40 5.63 25.24
CA ALA A 218 -22.14 5.27 25.92
C ALA A 218 -22.06 3.76 26.24
N ASP A 219 -23.20 3.15 26.57
CA ASP A 219 -23.34 1.72 26.87
C ASP A 219 -23.10 0.82 25.63
N GLU A 220 -23.43 1.30 24.44
CA GLU A 220 -23.07 0.61 23.20
C GLU A 220 -21.58 0.76 22.87
N LEU A 221 -21.03 1.97 22.99
CA LEU A 221 -19.64 2.26 22.65
C LEU A 221 -18.66 1.52 23.54
N ILE A 222 -18.94 1.39 24.84
CA ILE A 222 -18.03 0.76 25.80
C ILE A 222 -17.70 -0.70 25.44
N LEU A 223 -18.59 -1.38 24.73
CA LEU A 223 -18.40 -2.76 24.28
C LEU A 223 -17.27 -2.91 23.23
N THR A 224 -16.88 -1.80 22.61
CA THR A 224 -15.85 -1.75 21.55
C THR A 224 -14.51 -1.22 22.02
N LYS A 225 -14.37 -0.93 23.33
CA LYS A 225 -13.11 -0.46 23.90
C LYS A 225 -12.00 -1.51 23.75
N VAL A 226 -10.76 -1.04 23.62
CA VAL A 226 -9.61 -1.93 23.67
C VAL A 226 -9.52 -2.61 25.03
N ALA A 227 -9.03 -3.86 25.08
CA ALA A 227 -9.14 -4.71 26.27
C ALA A 227 -8.45 -4.11 27.51
N ASN A 228 -7.36 -3.38 27.32
CA ASN A 228 -6.61 -2.71 28.38
C ASN A 228 -7.00 -1.24 28.60
N SER A 229 -8.14 -0.77 28.08
CA SER A 229 -8.72 0.54 28.43
C SER A 229 -9.46 0.45 29.76
N GLU A 230 -9.19 1.41 30.65
CA GLU A 230 -9.88 1.56 31.93
C GLU A 230 -11.21 2.33 31.83
N ALA A 231 -11.58 2.83 30.63
CA ALA A 231 -12.78 3.62 30.41
C ALA A 231 -14.04 2.93 30.88
N THR A 232 -14.95 3.68 31.50
CA THR A 232 -16.28 3.27 31.96
C THR A 232 -17.37 3.99 31.17
N VAL A 233 -18.63 3.55 31.30
CA VAL A 233 -19.78 4.22 30.68
C VAL A 233 -19.87 5.67 31.16
N ALA A 234 -19.65 5.92 32.46
CA ALA A 234 -19.71 7.28 33.06
C ALA A 234 -18.65 8.22 32.45
N ASP A 235 -17.47 7.71 32.09
CA ASP A 235 -16.43 8.53 31.46
C ASP A 235 -16.81 8.94 30.02
N LEU A 236 -17.61 8.12 29.33
CA LEU A 236 -18.10 8.40 27.98
C LEU A 236 -19.30 9.33 27.98
N GLU A 237 -20.09 9.37 29.08
CA GLU A 237 -21.20 10.29 29.23
C GLU A 237 -20.69 11.73 29.35
N GLY A 238 -21.13 12.60 28.45
CA GLY A 238 -20.69 14.02 28.41
C GLY A 238 -19.31 14.28 27.81
N ALA A 239 -18.54 13.25 27.45
CA ALA A 239 -17.28 13.41 26.74
C ALA A 239 -17.48 13.85 25.29
N SER A 240 -16.58 14.71 24.80
CA SER A 240 -16.55 15.10 23.38
C SER A 240 -16.20 13.92 22.46
N ALA A 241 -16.49 14.03 21.17
CA ALA A 241 -16.16 12.98 20.20
C ALA A 241 -14.68 12.54 20.29
N TRP A 242 -13.76 13.49 20.39
CA TRP A 242 -12.32 13.19 20.47
C TRP A 242 -11.94 12.50 21.79
N GLU A 243 -12.52 12.91 22.90
CA GLU A 243 -12.33 12.26 24.20
C GLU A 243 -12.88 10.83 24.20
N ARG A 244 -14.06 10.60 23.60
CA ARG A 244 -14.63 9.25 23.42
C ARG A 244 -13.70 8.35 22.61
N ILE A 245 -13.14 8.86 21.50
CA ILE A 245 -12.17 8.11 20.70
C ILE A 245 -10.96 7.71 21.54
N LYS A 246 -10.42 8.64 22.31
CA LYS A 246 -9.29 8.35 23.20
C LYS A 246 -9.66 7.33 24.26
N LEU A 247 -10.72 7.54 25.01
CA LEU A 247 -11.16 6.64 26.09
C LEU A 247 -11.38 5.21 25.60
N LEU A 248 -11.97 5.04 24.42
CA LEU A 248 -12.22 3.72 23.84
C LEU A 248 -10.96 3.01 23.33
N ASN A 249 -9.99 3.80 22.83
CA ASN A 249 -8.86 3.28 22.07
C ASN A 249 -7.50 3.53 22.72
N ASP A 250 -7.43 4.27 23.83
CA ASP A 250 -6.21 4.53 24.59
C ASP A 250 -6.07 3.45 25.66
N GLY A 251 -5.13 2.54 25.49
CA GLY A 251 -4.84 1.49 26.45
C GLY A 251 -3.75 1.92 27.44
N VAL A 252 -3.64 1.23 28.58
CA VAL A 252 -2.60 1.48 29.57
C VAL A 252 -1.23 1.15 29.01
N ARG A 253 -0.30 2.11 29.02
CA ARG A 253 1.08 1.92 28.57
C ARG A 253 1.86 1.03 29.52
N GLY A 254 2.69 0.15 28.98
CA GLY A 254 3.72 -0.58 29.73
C GLY A 254 3.32 -1.95 30.23
N GLU A 255 2.11 -2.40 30.04
CA GLU A 255 1.75 -3.80 30.28
C GLU A 255 2.05 -4.61 29.02
N ALA A 256 3.12 -5.39 29.12
CA ALA A 256 3.63 -6.23 28.02
C ALA A 256 2.79 -7.51 27.81
N GLU A 257 1.47 -7.46 27.97
CA GLU A 257 0.63 -8.61 27.71
C GLU A 257 0.15 -8.62 26.25
N ALA A 258 0.46 -9.71 25.59
CA ALA A 258 0.04 -10.11 24.27
C ALA A 258 0.38 -9.13 23.14
N VAL A 259 1.52 -9.31 22.62
CA VAL A 259 2.22 -8.53 21.60
C VAL A 259 1.52 -8.50 20.24
N ASN A 260 0.70 -9.47 19.94
CA ASN A 260 0.12 -9.70 18.62
C ASN A 260 -1.39 -9.92 18.71
N GLY A 261 -2.14 -8.87 18.67
CA GLY A 261 -3.58 -9.02 18.64
C GLY A 261 -4.34 -7.79 19.12
N PRO A 262 -5.69 -7.84 19.13
CA PRO A 262 -6.55 -6.75 19.60
C PRO A 262 -6.29 -6.35 21.05
N ASN A 263 -5.61 -7.18 21.81
CA ASN A 263 -5.22 -6.96 23.21
C ASN A 263 -3.80 -6.41 23.37
N GLY A 264 -3.11 -6.07 22.28
CA GLY A 264 -1.75 -5.55 22.30
C GLY A 264 -1.61 -4.29 23.16
N SER A 265 -0.53 -4.20 23.94
CA SER A 265 -0.24 -3.12 24.86
C SER A 265 -0.29 -1.74 24.17
N GLY A 266 -0.87 -0.75 24.82
CA GLY A 266 -0.85 0.64 24.41
C GLY A 266 -2.04 1.12 23.60
N GLY A 267 -3.01 0.28 23.28
CA GLY A 267 -4.21 0.68 22.54
C GLY A 267 -3.95 1.13 21.10
N LYS A 268 -5.00 1.65 20.45
CA LYS A 268 -4.97 2.07 19.04
C LYS A 268 -4.51 3.52 18.83
N MET A 269 -4.30 4.31 19.87
CA MET A 269 -3.96 5.75 19.77
C MET A 269 -2.46 6.03 19.77
N HIS A 270 -1.61 5.03 19.93
CA HIS A 270 -0.16 5.19 20.03
C HIS A 270 0.57 4.81 18.74
N MET A 271 1.58 5.63 18.39
CA MET A 271 2.44 5.41 17.21
C MET A 271 3.52 4.35 17.47
N ILE A 272 3.97 4.23 18.73
CA ILE A 272 5.11 3.39 19.09
C ILE A 272 4.58 2.06 19.60
N ARG A 273 4.89 0.99 18.84
CA ARG A 273 4.51 -0.39 19.17
C ARG A 273 5.69 -1.11 19.85
N PRO A 274 5.43 -2.12 20.68
CA PRO A 274 6.46 -2.96 21.28
C PRO A 274 7.41 -3.56 20.22
N LYS A 275 8.62 -3.92 20.63
CA LYS A 275 9.60 -4.58 19.72
C LYS A 275 9.14 -5.95 19.24
N GLU A 276 8.25 -6.57 19.99
CA GLU A 276 7.67 -7.89 19.71
C GLU A 276 6.51 -7.82 18.67
N ASP A 277 6.03 -6.62 18.31
CA ASP A 277 5.00 -6.46 17.28
C ASP A 277 5.50 -7.01 15.93
N THR A 278 4.69 -7.83 15.26
CA THR A 278 5.08 -8.51 14.01
C THR A 278 4.91 -7.64 12.77
N ASP A 279 4.18 -6.51 12.88
CA ASP A 279 3.90 -5.65 11.74
C ASP A 279 4.73 -4.36 11.78
N ILE A 280 4.62 -3.55 12.84
CA ILE A 280 5.33 -2.25 12.95
C ILE A 280 6.00 -2.13 14.33
N PRO A 281 6.99 -2.97 14.68
CA PRO A 281 7.73 -2.78 15.92
C PRO A 281 8.48 -1.43 15.90
N TRP A 282 8.75 -0.84 17.09
CA TRP A 282 9.50 0.41 17.14
C TRP A 282 10.89 0.33 16.48
N THR A 283 11.49 -0.87 16.46
CA THR A 283 12.75 -1.16 15.76
C THR A 283 12.66 -0.83 14.27
N ALA A 284 11.53 -1.15 13.66
CA ALA A 284 11.26 -0.86 12.25
C ALA A 284 11.22 0.65 11.93
N LEU A 285 10.80 1.50 12.89
CA LEU A 285 10.78 2.95 12.70
C LEU A 285 12.18 3.55 12.57
N LEU A 286 13.21 2.89 13.12
CA LEU A 286 14.59 3.37 13.02
C LEU A 286 15.17 3.19 11.60
N ILE A 287 14.92 2.03 10.97
CA ILE A 287 15.53 1.69 9.67
C ILE A 287 14.54 1.00 8.74
N GLY A 288 13.82 -0.03 9.22
CA GLY A 288 13.02 -0.90 8.37
C GLY A 288 12.01 -0.16 7.50
N LEU A 289 11.27 0.78 8.07
CA LEU A 289 10.23 1.53 7.39
C LEU A 289 10.78 2.61 6.43
N TRP A 290 12.01 3.08 6.63
CA TRP A 290 12.64 4.01 5.70
C TRP A 290 12.95 3.37 4.34
N ILE A 291 13.25 2.07 4.32
CA ILE A 291 13.63 1.34 3.11
C ILE A 291 12.50 1.32 2.08
N PRO A 292 11.28 0.80 2.39
CA PRO A 292 10.17 0.85 1.46
C PRO A 292 9.75 2.29 1.14
N ASN A 293 9.86 3.25 2.08
CA ASN A 293 9.55 4.65 1.81
C ASN A 293 10.50 5.27 0.78
N PHE A 294 11.83 5.13 0.93
CA PHE A 294 12.79 5.64 -0.05
C PHE A 294 12.67 4.93 -1.40
N PHE A 295 12.41 3.62 -1.40
CA PHE A 295 12.15 2.89 -2.64
C PHE A 295 10.88 3.40 -3.32
N TYR A 296 9.76 3.49 -2.60
CA TYR A 296 8.47 3.86 -3.15
C TYR A 296 8.47 5.29 -3.71
N TRP A 297 8.91 6.26 -2.91
CA TRP A 297 8.86 7.68 -3.28
C TRP A 297 10.01 8.12 -4.18
N GLY A 298 11.15 7.45 -4.11
CA GLY A 298 12.35 7.86 -4.84
C GLY A 298 12.71 6.99 -6.05
N LEU A 299 12.27 5.71 -6.08
CA LEU A 299 12.76 4.73 -7.06
C LEU A 299 11.66 3.95 -7.77
N ASN A 300 10.42 4.02 -7.30
CA ASN A 300 9.30 3.36 -7.96
C ASN A 300 8.81 4.18 -9.15
N GLN A 301 8.82 3.57 -10.33
CA GLN A 301 8.54 4.25 -11.60
C GLN A 301 7.20 4.99 -11.61
N TYR A 302 6.11 4.36 -11.15
CA TYR A 302 4.79 4.99 -11.27
C TYR A 302 4.60 6.22 -10.38
N ILE A 303 5.41 6.39 -9.36
CA ILE A 303 5.50 7.59 -8.53
C ILE A 303 6.46 8.60 -9.17
N VAL A 304 7.72 8.19 -9.42
CA VAL A 304 8.80 9.09 -9.86
C VAL A 304 8.56 9.60 -11.28
N GLN A 305 7.85 8.88 -12.12
CA GLN A 305 7.56 9.29 -13.51
C GLN A 305 6.90 10.67 -13.60
N ARG A 306 6.08 11.06 -12.61
CA ARG A 306 5.46 12.40 -12.54
C ARG A 306 6.48 13.49 -12.28
N THR A 307 7.43 13.22 -11.42
CA THR A 307 8.51 14.17 -11.09
C THR A 307 9.51 14.30 -12.24
N LEU A 308 9.77 13.21 -12.98
CA LEU A 308 10.55 13.24 -14.22
C LEU A 308 9.85 14.03 -15.35
N GLY A 309 8.52 14.11 -15.31
CA GLY A 309 7.69 14.92 -16.20
C GLY A 309 7.60 16.40 -15.83
N SER A 310 8.28 16.87 -14.78
CA SER A 310 8.24 18.27 -14.35
C SER A 310 8.95 19.19 -15.34
N LYS A 311 8.42 20.44 -15.44
CA LYS A 311 8.95 21.48 -16.35
C LYS A 311 10.38 21.93 -15.99
N SER A 312 10.71 21.89 -14.71
CA SER A 312 12.05 22.25 -14.18
C SER A 312 12.27 21.57 -12.85
N LEU A 313 13.52 21.59 -12.35
CA LEU A 313 13.85 21.09 -11.01
C LEU A 313 13.06 21.83 -9.93
N ALA A 314 12.95 23.16 -10.01
CA ALA A 314 12.20 23.94 -9.02
C ALA A 314 10.71 23.55 -8.99
N GLU A 315 10.08 23.31 -10.14
CA GLU A 315 8.68 22.85 -10.20
C GLU A 315 8.52 21.44 -9.61
N GLY A 316 9.44 20.53 -9.92
CA GLY A 316 9.46 19.20 -9.33
C GLY A 316 9.62 19.22 -7.80
N GLN A 317 10.56 20.02 -7.29
CA GLN A 317 10.81 20.18 -5.84
C GLN A 317 9.59 20.75 -5.12
N LYS A 318 8.97 21.81 -5.66
CA LYS A 318 7.74 22.39 -5.08
C LYS A 318 6.61 21.36 -5.05
N GLY A 319 6.43 20.60 -6.15
CA GLY A 319 5.38 19.57 -6.23
C GLY A 319 5.58 18.44 -5.23
N ILE A 320 6.81 17.94 -5.08
CA ILE A 320 7.10 16.88 -4.11
C ILE A 320 6.91 17.38 -2.68
N VAL A 321 7.36 18.60 -2.33
CA VAL A 321 7.17 19.15 -0.99
C VAL A 321 5.71 19.44 -0.71
N PHE A 322 4.93 19.90 -1.70
CA PHE A 322 3.48 20.04 -1.56
C PHE A 322 2.81 18.67 -1.29
N ALA A 323 3.20 17.62 -1.99
CA ALA A 323 2.73 16.27 -1.68
C ALA A 323 3.12 15.84 -0.26
N ALA A 324 4.33 16.16 0.20
CA ALA A 324 4.77 15.89 1.58
C ALA A 324 3.89 16.60 2.62
N MET A 325 3.47 17.84 2.38
CA MET A 325 2.52 18.54 3.26
C MET A 325 1.16 17.85 3.30
N LEU A 326 0.63 17.41 2.16
CA LEU A 326 -0.63 16.68 2.11
C LEU A 326 -0.56 15.35 2.86
N LYS A 327 0.60 14.66 2.84
CA LYS A 327 0.85 13.44 3.61
C LYS A 327 0.64 13.58 5.12
N LEU A 328 0.86 14.75 5.69
CA LEU A 328 0.60 15.01 7.10
C LEU A 328 -0.90 14.92 7.44
N VAL A 329 -1.76 15.25 6.48
CA VAL A 329 -3.23 15.29 6.66
C VAL A 329 -3.87 13.92 6.43
N ILE A 330 -3.29 13.09 5.55
CA ILE A 330 -3.90 11.82 5.12
C ILE A 330 -4.27 10.89 6.26
N PRO A 331 -3.43 10.64 7.29
CA PRO A 331 -3.81 9.74 8.39
C PRO A 331 -5.09 10.17 9.11
N PHE A 332 -5.39 11.44 9.18
CA PHE A 332 -6.62 11.93 9.81
C PHE A 332 -7.88 11.55 9.02
N ILE A 333 -7.78 11.41 7.69
CA ILE A 333 -8.92 11.06 6.83
C ILE A 333 -8.97 9.57 6.43
N VAL A 334 -7.96 8.79 6.79
CA VAL A 334 -7.88 7.35 6.48
C VAL A 334 -7.79 6.52 7.76
N VAL A 335 -6.83 6.84 8.65
CA VAL A 335 -6.51 6.02 9.83
C VAL A 335 -7.56 6.20 10.93
N ILE A 336 -7.87 7.46 11.29
CA ILE A 336 -8.89 7.72 12.32
C ILE A 336 -10.26 7.17 11.92
N PRO A 337 -10.77 7.38 10.68
CA PRO A 337 -12.01 6.72 10.26
C PRO A 337 -11.96 5.19 10.34
N GLY A 338 -10.81 4.57 10.09
CA GLY A 338 -10.62 3.12 10.29
C GLY A 338 -10.86 2.69 11.74
N ILE A 339 -10.25 3.39 12.70
CA ILE A 339 -10.48 3.14 14.14
C ILE A 339 -11.96 3.32 14.48
N LEU A 340 -12.58 4.40 14.00
CA LEU A 340 -13.99 4.71 14.22
C LEU A 340 -14.93 3.67 13.58
N ALA A 341 -14.56 3.09 12.43
CA ALA A 341 -15.36 2.05 11.81
C ALA A 341 -15.52 0.84 12.73
N PHE A 342 -14.48 0.44 13.47
CA PHE A 342 -14.57 -0.61 14.47
C PHE A 342 -15.46 -0.20 15.65
N ASN A 343 -15.26 1.00 16.20
CA ASN A 343 -16.05 1.46 17.36
C ASN A 343 -17.54 1.63 17.02
N LEU A 344 -17.89 2.00 15.79
CA LEU A 344 -19.27 2.30 15.41
C LEU A 344 -19.99 1.11 14.78
N PHE A 345 -19.29 0.21 14.07
CA PHE A 345 -19.87 -0.79 13.19
C PHE A 345 -19.16 -2.15 13.27
N SER A 346 -18.67 -2.55 14.45
CA SER A 346 -18.02 -3.86 14.66
C SER A 346 -18.92 -5.04 14.29
N SER A 347 -20.23 -4.94 14.50
CA SER A 347 -21.21 -5.95 14.10
C SER A 347 -21.27 -6.16 12.57
N ASP A 348 -21.18 -5.07 11.79
CA ASP A 348 -21.15 -5.17 10.33
C ASP A 348 -19.83 -5.81 9.84
N LEU A 349 -18.72 -5.49 10.51
CA LEU A 349 -17.42 -6.10 10.21
C LEU A 349 -17.42 -7.60 10.52
N HIS A 350 -18.07 -7.99 11.61
CA HIS A 350 -18.28 -9.40 11.95
C HIS A 350 -19.15 -10.11 10.90
N GLN A 351 -20.26 -9.49 10.47
CA GLN A 351 -21.13 -10.08 9.45
C GLN A 351 -20.40 -10.25 8.11
N SER A 352 -19.56 -9.28 7.71
CA SER A 352 -18.72 -9.40 6.52
C SER A 352 -17.73 -10.56 6.67
N ALA A 353 -17.08 -10.71 7.83
CA ALA A 353 -16.20 -11.83 8.12
C ALA A 353 -16.93 -13.18 8.10
N ALA A 354 -18.13 -13.28 8.69
CA ALA A 354 -18.91 -14.51 8.69
C ALA A 354 -19.24 -14.98 7.28
N ASN A 355 -19.63 -14.07 6.39
CA ASN A 355 -19.90 -14.37 4.98
C ASN A 355 -18.63 -14.86 4.25
N LYS A 356 -17.49 -14.24 4.51
CA LYS A 356 -16.19 -14.62 3.95
C LYS A 356 -15.73 -15.99 4.48
N ASN A 357 -15.85 -16.22 5.78
CA ASN A 357 -15.51 -17.49 6.42
C ASN A 357 -16.34 -18.65 5.87
N GLU A 358 -17.65 -18.46 5.68
CA GLU A 358 -18.52 -19.46 5.08
C GLU A 358 -18.08 -19.85 3.65
N GLN A 359 -17.68 -18.85 2.86
CA GLN A 359 -17.17 -19.11 1.51
C GLN A 359 -15.81 -19.83 1.54
N ALA A 360 -14.91 -19.43 2.44
CA ALA A 360 -13.61 -20.06 2.61
C ALA A 360 -13.76 -21.53 3.04
N LEU A 361 -14.61 -21.81 4.01
CA LEU A 361 -14.87 -23.19 4.49
C LEU A 361 -15.43 -24.11 3.40
N LYS A 362 -16.27 -23.59 2.49
CA LYS A 362 -16.76 -24.37 1.33
C LYS A 362 -15.65 -24.74 0.34
N GLY A 363 -14.54 -24.00 0.35
CA GLY A 363 -13.38 -24.25 -0.51
C GLY A 363 -12.31 -25.15 0.08
N VAL A 364 -12.40 -25.52 1.37
CA VAL A 364 -11.41 -26.35 2.06
C VAL A 364 -11.51 -27.78 1.59
N GLY A 365 -10.39 -28.29 1.03
CA GLY A 365 -10.25 -29.69 0.61
C GLY A 365 -9.82 -30.61 1.75
N ASP A 366 -9.95 -31.93 1.52
CA ASP A 366 -9.59 -32.98 2.51
C ASP A 366 -8.10 -32.96 2.91
N ALA A 367 -7.22 -32.34 2.12
CA ALA A 367 -5.79 -32.22 2.37
C ALA A 367 -5.39 -30.79 2.82
N GLN A 368 -6.29 -30.02 3.36
CA GLN A 368 -6.06 -28.64 3.77
C GLN A 368 -6.47 -28.41 5.21
N THR A 369 -5.63 -27.70 5.97
CA THR A 369 -5.90 -27.31 7.36
C THR A 369 -6.60 -25.96 7.44
N ILE A 370 -7.14 -25.64 8.63
CA ILE A 370 -7.82 -24.38 8.91
C ILE A 370 -7.11 -23.70 10.07
N VAL A 371 -6.82 -22.40 9.93
CA VAL A 371 -6.31 -21.56 11.00
C VAL A 371 -7.35 -20.48 11.36
N VAL A 372 -7.32 -20.03 12.62
CA VAL A 372 -8.32 -19.08 13.14
C VAL A 372 -7.64 -17.99 13.99
N ASP A 373 -8.27 -16.83 14.08
CA ASP A 373 -7.91 -15.82 15.08
C ASP A 373 -8.75 -15.97 16.37
N GLU A 374 -8.35 -15.26 17.43
CA GLU A 374 -9.05 -15.25 18.71
C GLU A 374 -10.49 -14.72 18.60
N ALA A 375 -10.68 -13.69 17.77
CA ALA A 375 -11.99 -13.07 17.60
C ALA A 375 -12.99 -14.03 16.91
N PHE A 376 -12.52 -14.87 15.97
CA PHE A 376 -13.33 -15.93 15.38
C PHE A 376 -13.84 -16.91 16.44
N VAL A 377 -12.94 -17.36 17.32
CA VAL A 377 -13.31 -18.31 18.39
C VAL A 377 -14.36 -17.71 19.34
N LYS A 378 -14.27 -16.42 19.64
CA LYS A 378 -15.25 -15.71 20.48
C LYS A 378 -16.60 -15.54 19.81
N LEU A 379 -16.61 -15.22 18.52
CA LEU A 379 -17.80 -14.79 17.78
C LEU A 379 -18.51 -15.94 17.05
N GLN A 380 -17.79 -17.04 16.75
CA GLN A 380 -18.32 -18.21 16.06
C GLN A 380 -17.99 -19.53 16.80
N PRO A 381 -18.33 -19.64 18.10
CA PRO A 381 -17.95 -20.81 18.94
C PRO A 381 -18.52 -22.12 18.43
N ASP A 382 -19.63 -22.11 17.71
CA ASP A 382 -20.28 -23.31 17.17
C ASP A 382 -19.40 -24.06 16.16
N LEU A 383 -18.58 -23.35 15.39
CA LEU A 383 -17.69 -23.91 14.37
C LEU A 383 -16.37 -24.44 14.95
N VAL A 384 -15.99 -24.02 16.15
CA VAL A 384 -14.69 -24.31 16.75
C VAL A 384 -14.42 -25.81 16.90
N ASN A 385 -15.41 -26.57 17.37
CA ASN A 385 -15.28 -28.02 17.58
C ASN A 385 -15.11 -28.79 16.27
N ASP A 386 -15.78 -28.37 15.21
CA ASP A 386 -15.70 -28.99 13.89
C ASP A 386 -14.31 -28.74 13.27
N ILE A 387 -13.79 -27.52 13.41
CA ILE A 387 -12.45 -27.15 12.94
C ILE A 387 -11.36 -27.92 13.70
N ILE A 388 -11.49 -28.01 15.04
CA ILE A 388 -10.56 -28.81 15.85
C ILE A 388 -10.58 -30.27 15.39
N SER A 389 -11.75 -30.84 15.18
CA SER A 389 -11.91 -32.23 14.75
C SER A 389 -11.30 -32.45 13.36
N HIS A 390 -11.47 -31.51 12.44
CA HIS A 390 -10.89 -31.54 11.11
C HIS A 390 -9.33 -31.50 11.16
N ASN A 391 -8.75 -30.53 11.86
CA ASN A 391 -7.30 -30.41 11.98
C ASN A 391 -6.67 -31.59 12.74
N ARG A 392 -7.33 -32.10 13.80
CA ARG A 392 -6.88 -33.31 14.53
C ARG A 392 -6.78 -34.53 13.64
N LYS A 393 -7.77 -34.73 12.77
CA LYS A 393 -7.75 -35.85 11.82
C LYS A 393 -6.56 -35.76 10.86
N LEU A 394 -6.25 -34.56 10.38
CA LEU A 394 -5.11 -34.33 9.49
C LEU A 394 -3.77 -34.44 10.21
N ALA A 395 -3.69 -34.01 11.46
CA ALA A 395 -2.49 -34.11 12.30
C ALA A 395 -2.23 -35.52 12.84
N ASP A 396 -3.17 -36.46 12.68
CA ASP A 396 -3.16 -37.78 13.33
C ASP A 396 -2.85 -37.64 14.86
N TYR A 397 -3.60 -36.71 15.50
CA TYR A 397 -3.40 -36.31 16.88
C TYR A 397 -4.40 -37.00 17.80
N ASN A 398 -3.93 -37.93 18.61
CA ASN A 398 -4.71 -38.71 19.58
C ASN A 398 -4.59 -38.18 21.03
N GLY A 399 -4.10 -36.92 21.21
CA GLY A 399 -3.90 -36.35 22.56
C GLY A 399 -5.20 -36.03 23.30
N ASP A 400 -5.07 -35.84 24.61
CA ASP A 400 -6.15 -35.67 25.58
C ASP A 400 -7.03 -34.40 25.36
N ALA A 401 -8.06 -34.30 26.20
CA ALA A 401 -9.12 -33.31 26.14
C ALA A 401 -8.62 -31.86 25.92
N LEU A 402 -9.46 -31.07 25.26
CA LEU A 402 -9.24 -29.64 24.98
C LEU A 402 -8.72 -28.88 26.20
N PRO A 403 -7.64 -28.07 26.03
CA PRO A 403 -7.19 -27.16 27.08
C PRO A 403 -8.30 -26.20 27.48
N ASN A 404 -8.08 -25.47 28.56
CA ASN A 404 -8.98 -24.46 29.10
C ASN A 404 -9.66 -23.66 27.96
N ARG A 405 -10.97 -23.42 28.08
CA ARG A 405 -11.86 -22.95 27.00
C ARG A 405 -11.79 -21.46 26.72
N ASP A 406 -10.73 -20.75 27.11
CA ASP A 406 -10.56 -19.36 26.67
C ASP A 406 -10.20 -19.28 25.17
N ALA A 407 -10.62 -18.21 24.53
CA ALA A 407 -10.52 -18.09 23.07
C ALA A 407 -9.07 -18.03 22.57
N VAL A 408 -8.14 -17.46 23.35
CA VAL A 408 -6.72 -17.38 23.01
C VAL A 408 -6.10 -18.77 22.95
N THR A 409 -6.33 -19.55 24.01
CA THR A 409 -5.84 -20.94 24.11
C THR A 409 -6.43 -21.84 23.03
N LEU A 410 -7.73 -21.68 22.73
CA LEU A 410 -8.39 -22.47 21.69
C LEU A 410 -7.88 -22.10 20.28
N ALA A 411 -7.73 -20.82 19.97
CA ALA A 411 -7.17 -20.38 18.70
C ALA A 411 -5.72 -20.89 18.53
N SER A 412 -4.90 -20.73 19.55
CA SER A 412 -3.53 -21.26 19.58
C SER A 412 -3.48 -22.77 19.37
N HIS A 413 -4.39 -23.54 20.01
CA HIS A 413 -4.47 -24.98 19.85
C HIS A 413 -4.87 -25.40 18.43
N ILE A 414 -5.86 -24.74 17.82
CA ILE A 414 -6.28 -24.98 16.43
C ILE A 414 -5.11 -24.74 15.47
N ASN A 415 -4.41 -23.62 15.63
CA ASN A 415 -3.30 -23.25 14.78
C ASN A 415 -2.09 -24.18 14.98
N HIS A 416 -1.84 -24.64 16.21
CA HIS A 416 -0.83 -25.66 16.50
C HIS A 416 -1.14 -27.01 15.82
N LEU A 417 -2.40 -27.47 15.85
CA LEU A 417 -2.82 -28.68 15.15
C LEU A 417 -2.62 -28.54 13.63
N SER A 418 -2.94 -27.37 13.06
CA SER A 418 -2.69 -27.09 11.65
C SER A 418 -1.20 -27.22 11.30
N ASN A 419 -0.32 -26.58 12.08
CA ASN A 419 1.13 -26.64 11.87
C ASN A 419 1.66 -28.08 12.01
N GLN A 420 1.23 -28.81 13.04
CA GLN A 420 1.61 -30.22 13.21
C GLN A 420 1.19 -31.11 12.03
N ALA A 421 0.00 -30.87 11.46
CA ALA A 421 -0.46 -31.61 10.30
C ALA A 421 0.44 -31.36 9.08
N ILE A 422 0.78 -30.10 8.83
CA ILE A 422 1.65 -29.69 7.72
C ILE A 422 3.07 -30.24 7.90
N ASP A 423 3.63 -30.16 9.11
CA ASP A 423 4.98 -30.67 9.43
C ASP A 423 5.09 -32.18 9.23
N LYS A 424 4.03 -32.92 9.61
CA LYS A 424 4.00 -34.39 9.42
C LYS A 424 3.83 -34.81 7.96
N ASN A 425 3.14 -34.00 7.16
CA ASN A 425 2.85 -34.33 5.77
C ASN A 425 3.03 -33.11 4.87
N ASN A 426 4.15 -33.06 4.16
CA ASN A 426 4.50 -31.99 3.21
C ASN A 426 3.50 -31.79 2.04
N GLY A 427 2.48 -32.64 1.92
CA GLY A 427 1.40 -32.50 0.95
C GLY A 427 0.21 -31.66 1.45
N LEU A 428 0.19 -31.31 2.75
CA LEU A 428 -0.85 -30.48 3.34
C LEU A 428 -0.49 -28.99 3.24
N SER A 429 -1.52 -28.15 3.21
CA SER A 429 -1.38 -26.70 3.24
C SER A 429 -2.54 -26.07 4.01
N VAL A 430 -2.39 -24.82 4.41
CA VAL A 430 -3.53 -24.06 4.95
C VAL A 430 -4.53 -23.81 3.82
N GLY A 431 -5.78 -24.25 4.01
CA GLY A 431 -6.87 -24.08 3.06
C GLY A 431 -7.75 -22.86 3.38
N ALA A 432 -7.89 -22.54 4.67
CA ALA A 432 -8.65 -21.37 5.10
C ALA A 432 -7.99 -20.72 6.32
N GLU A 433 -8.02 -19.39 6.32
CA GLU A 433 -7.70 -18.54 7.46
C GLU A 433 -8.98 -17.78 7.84
N LEU A 434 -9.55 -18.11 9.01
CA LEU A 434 -10.82 -17.58 9.45
C LEU A 434 -10.63 -16.49 10.50
N SER A 435 -11.31 -15.38 10.34
CA SER A 435 -11.20 -14.24 11.25
C SER A 435 -12.56 -13.81 11.79
N GLY A 436 -12.57 -13.23 13.00
CA GLY A 436 -13.80 -12.73 13.63
C GLY A 436 -14.32 -11.45 12.99
N TYR A 437 -13.43 -10.65 12.37
CA TYR A 437 -13.78 -9.40 11.72
C TYR A 437 -13.09 -9.28 10.35
N ASP A 438 -13.82 -8.80 9.35
CA ASP A 438 -13.25 -8.40 8.06
C ASP A 438 -12.81 -6.92 8.14
N TYR A 439 -11.57 -6.70 8.55
CA TYR A 439 -11.04 -5.35 8.71
C TYR A 439 -10.90 -4.59 7.39
N ASP A 440 -10.69 -5.26 6.27
CA ASP A 440 -10.63 -4.61 4.96
C ASP A 440 -12.01 -4.04 4.54
N ALA A 441 -13.11 -4.47 5.20
CA ALA A 441 -14.43 -3.87 5.06
C ALA A 441 -14.64 -2.59 5.91
N ALA A 442 -13.69 -2.18 6.77
CA ALA A 442 -13.88 -1.10 7.73
C ALA A 442 -14.31 0.22 7.07
N PHE A 443 -13.54 0.74 6.12
CA PHE A 443 -13.89 1.99 5.44
C PHE A 443 -15.13 1.87 4.54
N PRO A 444 -15.29 0.82 3.73
CA PRO A 444 -16.53 0.58 2.97
C PRO A 444 -17.78 0.56 3.84
N VAL A 445 -17.75 -0.14 4.97
CA VAL A 445 -18.86 -0.21 5.95
C VAL A 445 -19.14 1.17 6.54
N LEU A 446 -18.10 1.92 6.92
CA LEU A 446 -18.25 3.28 7.42
C LEU A 446 -18.94 4.19 6.40
N VAL A 447 -18.49 4.19 5.15
CA VAL A 447 -19.09 4.99 4.07
C VAL A 447 -20.53 4.54 3.77
N ARG A 448 -20.78 3.23 3.75
CA ARG A 448 -22.12 2.69 3.56
C ARG A 448 -23.09 3.20 4.63
N ASN A 449 -22.72 3.11 5.89
CA ASN A 449 -23.62 3.45 7.00
C ASN A 449 -23.77 4.97 7.20
N LEU A 450 -22.72 5.75 6.99
CA LEU A 450 -22.73 7.20 7.26
C LEU A 450 -23.10 8.03 6.04
N ILE A 451 -22.69 7.64 4.83
CA ILE A 451 -22.79 8.48 3.64
C ILE A 451 -23.96 8.06 2.73
N LYS A 452 -24.23 6.75 2.58
CA LYS A 452 -25.34 6.24 1.75
C LYS A 452 -26.70 6.85 2.10
N PRO A 453 -27.04 7.14 3.39
CA PRO A 453 -28.27 7.84 3.74
C PRO A 453 -28.37 9.29 3.23
N HIS A 454 -27.26 9.88 2.77
CA HIS A 454 -27.17 11.26 2.28
C HIS A 454 -26.91 11.35 0.77
N PRO A 455 -27.91 11.14 -0.11
CA PRO A 455 -27.70 10.97 -1.54
C PRO A 455 -27.00 12.14 -2.25
N LEU A 456 -27.13 13.38 -1.74
CA LEU A 456 -26.45 14.55 -2.28
C LEU A 456 -24.93 14.53 -2.07
N ILE A 457 -24.45 13.79 -1.09
CA ILE A 457 -23.03 13.65 -0.73
C ILE A 457 -22.52 12.31 -1.24
N SER A 458 -23.34 11.29 -1.21
CA SER A 458 -23.02 9.90 -1.53
C SER A 458 -22.41 9.75 -2.93
N TRP A 459 -23.07 10.31 -3.98
CA TRP A 459 -22.55 10.24 -5.34
C TRP A 459 -21.16 10.88 -5.47
N PHE A 460 -20.88 11.97 -4.73
CA PHE A 460 -19.61 12.67 -4.76
C PHE A 460 -18.49 11.82 -4.12
N VAL A 461 -18.72 11.27 -2.93
CA VAL A 461 -17.76 10.42 -2.23
C VAL A 461 -17.47 9.16 -3.05
N LEU A 462 -18.52 8.53 -3.61
CA LEU A 462 -18.35 7.37 -4.50
C LEU A 462 -17.55 7.73 -5.76
N ALA A 463 -17.86 8.84 -6.39
CA ALA A 463 -17.15 9.28 -7.60
C ALA A 463 -15.68 9.60 -7.28
N ALA A 464 -15.39 10.20 -6.12
CA ALA A 464 -14.03 10.48 -5.67
C ALA A 464 -13.22 9.19 -5.47
N LEU A 465 -13.78 8.20 -4.77
CA LEU A 465 -13.12 6.92 -4.51
C LEU A 465 -12.93 6.10 -5.79
N CYS A 466 -13.98 5.91 -6.59
CA CYS A 466 -13.86 5.17 -7.85
C CYS A 466 -12.96 5.89 -8.88
N GLY A 467 -13.02 7.23 -8.91
CA GLY A 467 -12.14 8.04 -9.74
C GLY A 467 -10.68 7.89 -9.35
N ALA A 468 -10.38 7.82 -8.04
CA ALA A 468 -9.04 7.54 -7.54
C ALA A 468 -8.53 6.15 -7.95
N VAL A 469 -9.39 5.12 -7.89
CA VAL A 469 -9.07 3.77 -8.40
C VAL A 469 -8.65 3.82 -9.86
N ILE A 470 -9.49 4.42 -10.71
CA ILE A 470 -9.23 4.52 -12.16
C ILE A 470 -7.92 5.30 -12.43
N SER A 471 -7.69 6.37 -11.68
CA SER A 471 -6.50 7.21 -11.78
C SER A 471 -5.22 6.46 -11.38
N SER A 472 -5.24 5.75 -10.25
CA SER A 472 -4.11 4.93 -9.78
C SER A 472 -3.80 3.78 -10.74
N LEU A 473 -4.82 3.06 -11.20
CA LEU A 473 -4.66 2.00 -12.20
C LEU A 473 -4.04 2.53 -13.49
N ALA A 474 -4.51 3.70 -13.95
CA ALA A 474 -3.94 4.34 -15.13
C ALA A 474 -2.45 4.62 -14.97
N SER A 475 -2.07 5.09 -13.82
CA SER A 475 -0.70 5.43 -13.48
C SER A 475 0.21 4.23 -13.42
N MET A 476 -0.24 3.15 -12.75
CA MET A 476 0.50 1.91 -12.62
C MET A 476 0.68 1.21 -13.97
N LEU A 477 -0.41 1.09 -14.74
CA LEU A 477 -0.39 0.46 -16.06
C LEU A 477 0.47 1.26 -17.05
N ASN A 478 0.37 2.61 -17.04
CA ASN A 478 1.23 3.46 -17.87
C ASN A 478 2.71 3.26 -17.51
N SER A 479 3.04 3.16 -16.24
CA SER A 479 4.43 2.97 -15.78
C SER A 479 4.96 1.58 -16.09
N ALA A 480 4.18 0.53 -15.84
CA ALA A 480 4.54 -0.83 -16.21
C ALA A 480 4.77 -0.96 -17.73
N SER A 481 3.87 -0.36 -18.53
CA SER A 481 4.02 -0.35 -19.99
C SER A 481 5.23 0.48 -20.45
N THR A 482 5.56 1.58 -19.74
CA THR A 482 6.75 2.38 -20.03
C THR A 482 8.02 1.55 -19.81
N ILE A 483 8.14 0.87 -18.65
CA ILE A 483 9.28 0.00 -18.37
C ILE A 483 9.35 -1.12 -19.42
N ALA A 484 8.25 -1.82 -19.69
CA ALA A 484 8.22 -2.89 -20.66
C ALA A 484 8.60 -2.43 -22.08
N THR A 485 8.16 -1.24 -22.48
CA THR A 485 8.44 -0.68 -23.79
C THR A 485 9.89 -0.18 -23.90
N MET A 486 10.35 0.63 -22.92
CA MET A 486 11.63 1.32 -23.00
C MET A 486 12.80 0.45 -22.52
N ASP A 487 12.58 -0.35 -21.46
CA ASP A 487 13.66 -1.11 -20.83
C ASP A 487 13.78 -2.54 -21.38
N LEU A 488 12.70 -3.10 -21.96
CA LEU A 488 12.75 -4.43 -22.59
C LEU A 488 12.63 -4.31 -24.11
N TYR A 489 11.47 -3.90 -24.66
CA TYR A 489 11.23 -3.95 -26.10
C TYR A 489 12.21 -3.09 -26.89
N ALA A 490 12.32 -1.79 -26.64
CA ALA A 490 13.21 -0.89 -27.38
C ALA A 490 14.67 -1.33 -27.28
N LYS A 491 15.08 -1.83 -26.11
CA LYS A 491 16.45 -2.30 -25.88
C LYS A 491 16.79 -3.57 -26.69
N PHE A 492 15.87 -4.52 -26.79
CA PHE A 492 16.13 -5.77 -27.50
C PHE A 492 15.88 -5.67 -29.00
N SER A 493 14.89 -4.87 -29.43
CA SER A 493 14.58 -4.67 -30.85
C SER A 493 15.43 -3.60 -31.54
N GLY A 494 16.06 -2.71 -30.77
CA GLY A 494 16.74 -1.51 -31.30
C GLY A 494 15.78 -0.46 -31.87
N GLU A 495 14.48 -0.57 -31.61
CA GLU A 495 13.45 0.34 -32.14
C GLU A 495 13.54 1.72 -31.49
N THR A 496 13.55 2.77 -32.29
CA THR A 496 13.64 4.17 -31.86
C THR A 496 12.47 5.02 -32.34
N GLU A 497 11.63 4.51 -33.24
CA GLU A 497 10.47 5.21 -33.76
C GLU A 497 9.40 5.43 -32.66
N SER A 498 9.19 6.66 -32.27
CA SER A 498 8.23 7.06 -31.22
C SER A 498 6.83 6.48 -31.42
N HIS A 499 6.32 6.45 -32.66
CA HIS A 499 4.98 5.94 -32.97
C HIS A 499 4.85 4.43 -32.75
N LYS A 500 5.88 3.66 -33.06
CA LYS A 500 5.92 2.21 -32.81
C LYS A 500 6.02 1.94 -31.31
N LEU A 501 6.87 2.68 -30.59
CA LEU A 501 7.00 2.54 -29.13
C LEU A 501 5.67 2.81 -28.43
N VAL A 502 4.91 3.83 -28.84
CA VAL A 502 3.57 4.10 -28.27
C VAL A 502 2.58 2.95 -28.56
N LYS A 503 2.60 2.38 -29.76
CA LYS A 503 1.75 1.22 -30.09
C LYS A 503 2.08 0.00 -29.21
N VAL A 504 3.36 -0.29 -29.04
CA VAL A 504 3.84 -1.38 -28.17
C VAL A 504 3.47 -1.10 -26.71
N GLY A 505 3.60 0.13 -26.23
CA GLY A 505 3.17 0.51 -24.90
C GLY A 505 1.68 0.24 -24.67
N ARG A 506 0.83 0.62 -25.61
CA ARG A 506 -0.62 0.33 -25.56
C ARG A 506 -0.93 -1.16 -25.53
N PHE A 507 -0.18 -1.97 -26.29
CA PHE A 507 -0.30 -3.42 -26.27
C PHE A 507 0.04 -4.01 -24.88
N PHE A 508 1.13 -3.54 -24.25
CA PHE A 508 1.47 -3.94 -22.89
C PHE A 508 0.43 -3.54 -21.86
N VAL A 509 -0.20 -2.37 -22.00
CA VAL A 509 -1.31 -1.94 -21.11
C VAL A 509 -2.43 -2.99 -21.12
N VAL A 510 -2.86 -3.45 -22.29
CA VAL A 510 -3.93 -4.45 -22.39
C VAL A 510 -3.53 -5.77 -21.74
N ILE A 511 -2.32 -6.27 -22.01
CA ILE A 511 -1.84 -7.51 -21.39
C ILE A 511 -1.78 -7.37 -19.86
N PHE A 512 -1.20 -6.28 -19.36
CA PHE A 512 -0.97 -6.11 -17.94
C PHE A 512 -2.27 -5.93 -17.14
N VAL A 513 -3.27 -5.25 -17.68
CA VAL A 513 -4.56 -5.15 -17.01
C VAL A 513 -5.29 -6.49 -16.96
N LEU A 514 -5.20 -7.31 -18.01
CA LEU A 514 -5.78 -8.65 -18.01
C LEU A 514 -5.11 -9.55 -16.97
N LEU A 515 -3.78 -9.54 -16.90
CA LEU A 515 -3.02 -10.31 -15.91
C LEU A 515 -3.36 -9.88 -14.48
N ALA A 516 -3.43 -8.57 -14.23
CA ALA A 516 -3.79 -8.03 -12.93
C ALA A 516 -5.23 -8.39 -12.53
N ALA A 517 -6.18 -8.32 -13.48
CA ALA A 517 -7.59 -8.69 -13.24
C ALA A 517 -7.78 -10.19 -12.92
N MET A 518 -6.93 -11.06 -13.45
CA MET A 518 -6.94 -12.50 -13.12
C MET A 518 -6.47 -12.78 -11.69
N VAL A 519 -5.58 -11.95 -11.16
CA VAL A 519 -5.03 -12.10 -9.80
C VAL A 519 -5.92 -11.43 -8.77
N ALA A 520 -6.49 -10.27 -9.07
CA ALA A 520 -7.22 -9.43 -8.13
C ALA A 520 -8.28 -10.18 -7.28
N PRO A 521 -9.18 -11.01 -7.83
CA PRO A 521 -10.18 -11.71 -7.00
C PRO A 521 -9.58 -12.68 -5.98
N LYS A 522 -8.36 -13.18 -6.22
CA LYS A 522 -7.69 -14.13 -5.32
C LYS A 522 -7.11 -13.45 -4.07
N LEU A 523 -7.02 -12.12 -4.09
CA LEU A 523 -6.49 -11.35 -2.97
C LEU A 523 -7.44 -11.33 -1.77
N ASP A 524 -8.71 -11.68 -1.95
CA ASP A 524 -9.66 -11.81 -0.85
C ASP A 524 -9.31 -12.95 0.13
N ASN A 525 -8.47 -13.89 -0.31
CA ASN A 525 -7.97 -14.98 0.54
C ASN A 525 -6.84 -14.53 1.49
N PHE A 526 -6.31 -13.32 1.35
CA PHE A 526 -5.30 -12.77 2.26
C PHE A 526 -5.97 -11.99 3.39
N GLY A 527 -5.44 -12.12 4.61
CA GLY A 527 -5.99 -11.45 5.80
C GLY A 527 -5.87 -9.93 5.78
N SER A 528 -4.87 -9.36 5.07
CA SER A 528 -4.67 -7.93 4.88
C SER A 528 -4.03 -7.63 3.55
N ILE A 529 -4.73 -6.85 2.73
CA ILE A 529 -4.20 -6.38 1.43
C ILE A 529 -2.97 -5.49 1.60
N PHE A 530 -2.94 -4.68 2.67
CA PHE A 530 -1.81 -3.81 2.95
C PHE A 530 -0.53 -4.61 3.26
N LYS A 531 -0.64 -5.63 4.13
CA LYS A 531 0.49 -6.52 4.46
C LYS A 531 1.00 -7.26 3.23
N TYR A 532 0.09 -7.75 2.38
CA TYR A 532 0.44 -8.39 1.11
C TYR A 532 1.34 -7.50 0.23
N ILE A 533 0.93 -6.23 0.01
CA ILE A 533 1.72 -5.29 -0.80
C ILE A 533 3.12 -5.07 -0.19
N GLN A 534 3.20 -4.86 1.12
CA GLN A 534 4.45 -4.55 1.80
C GLN A 534 5.42 -5.74 1.82
N GLU A 535 4.92 -6.94 2.04
CA GLU A 535 5.71 -8.16 2.00
C GLU A 535 6.38 -8.38 0.65
N PHE A 536 5.64 -8.18 -0.46
CA PHE A 536 6.23 -8.28 -1.79
C PHE A 536 7.25 -7.19 -2.09
N GLN A 537 7.06 -5.98 -1.55
CA GLN A 537 8.06 -4.92 -1.68
C GLN A 537 9.38 -5.28 -0.99
N GLY A 538 9.36 -6.11 0.05
CA GLY A 538 10.55 -6.59 0.73
C GLY A 538 11.53 -7.36 -0.17
N PHE A 539 11.03 -8.06 -1.17
CA PHE A 539 11.89 -8.77 -2.13
C PHE A 539 12.72 -7.85 -3.02
N ILE A 540 12.30 -6.60 -3.21
CA ILE A 540 12.97 -5.71 -4.18
C ILE A 540 13.50 -4.42 -3.55
N SER A 541 12.79 -3.81 -2.60
CA SER A 541 13.10 -2.47 -2.11
C SER A 541 14.45 -2.36 -1.40
N PRO A 542 14.89 -3.28 -0.51
CA PRO A 542 16.18 -3.14 0.17
C PRO A 542 17.35 -3.21 -0.80
N GLY A 543 17.33 -4.17 -1.72
CA GLY A 543 18.40 -4.35 -2.70
C GLY A 543 18.51 -3.20 -3.69
N ILE A 544 17.38 -2.75 -4.24
CA ILE A 544 17.36 -1.62 -5.17
C ILE A 544 17.83 -0.35 -4.47
N LEU A 545 17.34 -0.05 -3.26
CA LEU A 545 17.76 1.13 -2.51
C LEU A 545 19.27 1.10 -2.23
N ALA A 546 19.82 -0.02 -1.78
CA ALA A 546 21.25 -0.17 -1.53
C ALA A 546 22.06 0.06 -2.81
N VAL A 547 21.67 -0.53 -3.94
CA VAL A 547 22.33 -0.35 -5.23
C VAL A 547 22.29 1.12 -5.68
N PHE A 548 21.17 1.83 -5.49
CA PHE A 548 21.07 3.26 -5.80
C PHE A 548 21.95 4.12 -4.88
N ILE A 549 22.08 3.80 -3.60
CA ILE A 549 23.01 4.47 -2.67
C ILE A 549 24.44 4.36 -3.20
N PHE A 550 24.90 3.16 -3.58
CA PHE A 550 26.21 3.01 -4.23
C PHE A 550 26.28 3.73 -5.57
N GLY A 551 25.20 3.73 -6.33
CA GLY A 551 25.10 4.48 -7.59
C GLY A 551 25.31 5.97 -7.42
N PHE A 552 24.78 6.55 -6.34
CA PHE A 552 24.85 7.99 -6.06
C PHE A 552 26.14 8.42 -5.37
N PHE A 553 26.67 7.62 -4.46
CA PHE A 553 27.72 8.06 -3.54
C PHE A 553 29.06 7.34 -3.73
N SER A 554 29.11 6.23 -4.46
CA SER A 554 30.32 5.44 -4.65
C SER A 554 30.65 5.25 -6.14
N PRO A 555 31.22 6.25 -6.84
CA PRO A 555 31.43 6.20 -8.30
C PRO A 555 32.42 5.14 -8.75
N ARG A 556 33.19 4.53 -7.83
CA ARG A 556 34.19 3.48 -8.12
C ARG A 556 33.67 2.06 -7.82
N THR A 557 32.43 1.89 -7.36
CA THR A 557 31.84 0.56 -7.18
C THR A 557 31.73 -0.15 -8.54
N PRO A 558 32.19 -1.42 -8.65
CA PRO A 558 32.17 -2.19 -9.89
C PRO A 558 30.78 -2.28 -10.52
N ARG A 559 30.73 -2.27 -11.85
CA ARG A 559 29.46 -2.26 -12.60
C ARG A 559 28.56 -3.48 -12.30
N TRP A 560 29.15 -4.66 -12.14
CA TRP A 560 28.41 -5.89 -11.84
C TRP A 560 27.73 -5.91 -10.47
N PHE A 561 28.13 -5.01 -9.53
CA PHE A 561 27.45 -4.88 -8.24
C PHE A 561 25.96 -4.54 -8.40
N GLY A 562 25.59 -3.81 -9.45
CA GLY A 562 24.16 -3.49 -9.70
C GLY A 562 23.26 -4.73 -9.74
N VAL A 563 23.72 -5.79 -10.38
CA VAL A 563 23.00 -7.08 -10.43
C VAL A 563 23.13 -7.84 -9.11
N VAL A 564 24.37 -7.96 -8.60
CA VAL A 564 24.63 -8.71 -7.37
C VAL A 564 23.81 -8.18 -6.20
N GLY A 565 23.73 -6.85 -6.02
CA GLY A 565 22.96 -6.25 -4.93
C GLY A 565 21.47 -6.60 -4.98
N ILE A 566 20.85 -6.53 -6.17
CA ILE A 566 19.43 -6.87 -6.35
C ILE A 566 19.19 -8.36 -6.11
N VAL A 567 20.00 -9.23 -6.72
CA VAL A 567 19.86 -10.69 -6.58
C VAL A 567 20.12 -11.16 -5.15
N THR A 568 21.15 -10.60 -4.50
CA THR A 568 21.44 -10.90 -3.08
C THR A 568 20.23 -10.58 -2.19
N ASN A 569 19.57 -9.45 -2.42
CA ASN A 569 18.38 -9.11 -1.63
C ASN A 569 17.25 -10.11 -1.84
N ILE A 570 16.95 -10.47 -3.09
CA ILE A 570 15.88 -11.43 -3.40
C ILE A 570 16.13 -12.76 -2.71
N ILE A 571 17.38 -13.27 -2.78
CA ILE A 571 17.77 -14.53 -2.14
C ILE A 571 17.72 -14.40 -0.61
N SER A 572 18.30 -13.34 -0.05
CA SER A 572 18.33 -13.13 1.41
C SER A 572 16.92 -12.98 1.98
N TYR A 573 16.08 -12.13 1.37
CA TYR A 573 14.72 -11.92 1.86
C TYR A 573 13.88 -13.19 1.79
N GLY A 574 13.96 -13.93 0.67
CA GLY A 574 13.32 -15.23 0.54
C GLY A 574 13.82 -16.26 1.57
N SER A 575 15.14 -16.31 1.80
CA SER A 575 15.74 -17.20 2.80
C SER A 575 15.24 -16.86 4.22
N PHE A 576 15.20 -15.59 4.59
CA PHE A 576 14.65 -15.15 5.88
C PHE A 576 13.14 -15.41 6.01
N LYS A 577 12.39 -15.28 4.91
CA LYS A 577 10.94 -15.48 4.93
C LYS A 577 10.56 -16.95 5.08
N TRP A 578 11.28 -17.87 4.44
CA TRP A 578 10.86 -19.28 4.34
C TRP A 578 11.69 -20.28 5.16
N PHE A 579 12.86 -19.88 5.64
CA PHE A 579 13.79 -20.82 6.31
C PHE A 579 14.52 -20.20 7.51
N LEU A 580 15.30 -19.13 7.29
CA LEU A 580 16.19 -18.58 8.31
C LEU A 580 15.43 -17.87 9.44
N GLY A 581 14.30 -17.23 9.11
CA GLY A 581 13.48 -16.51 10.09
C GLY A 581 13.01 -17.46 11.19
N ASP A 582 12.35 -18.55 10.80
CA ASP A 582 11.82 -19.55 11.71
C ASP A 582 12.94 -20.26 12.49
N TRP A 583 14.07 -20.52 11.82
CA TRP A 583 15.23 -21.12 12.49
C TRP A 583 15.83 -20.18 13.56
N ILE A 584 15.93 -18.89 13.30
CA ILE A 584 16.45 -17.88 14.24
C ILE A 584 15.50 -17.72 15.42
N THR A 585 14.20 -17.61 15.19
CA THR A 585 13.20 -17.41 16.24
C THR A 585 13.03 -18.66 17.11
N SER A 586 13.00 -19.85 16.51
CA SER A 586 12.88 -21.13 17.23
C SER A 586 14.09 -21.44 18.13
N ASN A 587 15.29 -20.91 17.80
CA ASN A 587 16.48 -21.02 18.65
C ASN A 587 16.59 -19.87 19.69
N GLY A 588 15.60 -18.99 19.79
CA GLY A 588 15.60 -17.88 20.75
C GLY A 588 16.61 -16.77 20.43
N TRP A 589 17.08 -16.67 19.19
CA TRP A 589 18.04 -15.65 18.77
C TRP A 589 17.38 -14.35 18.35
N TRP A 590 16.07 -14.31 18.38
CA TRP A 590 15.27 -13.13 18.13
C TRP A 590 14.28 -12.91 19.28
N TYR A 591 13.91 -11.68 19.52
CA TYR A 591 13.11 -11.26 20.67
C TYR A 591 11.59 -11.44 20.47
N SER A 592 11.13 -11.76 19.26
CA SER A 592 9.73 -12.02 18.95
C SER A 592 9.56 -13.40 18.29
N PRO A 593 8.34 -13.97 18.32
CA PRO A 593 8.07 -15.27 17.70
C PRO A 593 8.29 -15.29 16.19
N GLU A 594 8.19 -14.14 15.54
CA GLU A 594 8.40 -13.93 14.11
C GLU A 594 9.26 -12.69 13.88
N ILE A 595 10.15 -12.70 12.89
CA ILE A 595 10.88 -11.51 12.47
C ILE A 595 9.92 -10.64 11.65
N ALA A 596 9.57 -9.47 12.18
CA ALA A 596 8.73 -8.51 11.48
C ALA A 596 9.27 -8.23 10.06
N PHE A 597 8.38 -8.14 9.07
CA PHE A 597 8.80 -7.99 7.66
C PHE A 597 9.63 -6.72 7.43
N LEU A 598 9.40 -5.65 8.18
CA LEU A 598 10.19 -4.42 8.14
C LEU A 598 11.60 -4.62 8.71
N ASP A 599 11.75 -5.36 9.82
CA ASP A 599 13.07 -5.71 10.37
C ASP A 599 13.82 -6.64 9.42
N ARG A 600 13.12 -7.57 8.77
CA ARG A 600 13.66 -8.42 7.70
C ARG A 600 14.19 -7.59 6.54
N MET A 601 13.47 -6.53 6.12
CA MET A 601 13.95 -5.58 5.12
C MET A 601 15.23 -4.88 5.56
N ALA A 602 15.31 -4.45 6.83
CA ALA A 602 16.50 -3.82 7.38
C ALA A 602 17.72 -4.75 7.36
N ILE A 603 17.55 -5.99 7.81
CA ILE A 603 18.61 -7.00 7.78
C ILE A 603 19.12 -7.22 6.35
N CYS A 604 18.22 -7.44 5.39
CA CYS A 604 18.58 -7.66 3.99
C CYS A 604 19.27 -6.43 3.38
N PHE A 605 18.83 -5.23 3.71
CA PHE A 605 19.47 -3.99 3.28
C PHE A 605 20.91 -3.89 3.76
N PHE A 606 21.18 -4.18 5.06
CA PHE A 606 22.53 -4.17 5.58
C PHE A 606 23.41 -5.27 4.98
N ILE A 607 22.86 -6.46 4.71
CA ILE A 607 23.62 -7.51 4.00
C ILE A 607 24.10 -6.98 2.65
N VAL A 608 23.22 -6.35 1.86
CA VAL A 608 23.60 -5.80 0.54
C VAL A 608 24.57 -4.65 0.69
N LEU A 609 24.42 -3.76 1.68
CA LEU A 609 25.36 -2.68 1.95
C LEU A 609 26.77 -3.20 2.28
N ILE A 610 26.87 -4.17 3.19
CA ILE A 610 28.16 -4.77 3.60
C ILE A 610 28.84 -5.43 2.40
N ILE A 611 28.11 -6.21 1.61
CA ILE A 611 28.64 -6.83 0.38
C ILE A 611 29.12 -5.76 -0.59
N GLY A 612 28.35 -4.68 -0.78
CA GLY A 612 28.74 -3.57 -1.65
C GLY A 612 30.00 -2.85 -1.20
N ILE A 613 30.15 -2.62 0.12
CA ILE A 613 31.37 -2.04 0.71
C ILE A 613 32.56 -2.97 0.46
N ILE A 614 32.45 -4.26 0.77
CA ILE A 614 33.51 -5.24 0.57
C ILE A 614 33.94 -5.28 -0.91
N ILE A 615 33.00 -5.40 -1.82
CA ILE A 615 33.26 -5.43 -3.27
C ILE A 615 33.97 -4.15 -3.72
N THR A 616 33.51 -2.99 -3.23
CA THR A 616 34.10 -1.69 -3.62
C THR A 616 35.54 -1.53 -3.11
N ILE A 617 35.84 -2.05 -1.92
CA ILE A 617 37.19 -2.01 -1.34
C ILE A 617 38.12 -3.00 -2.07
N VAL A 618 37.65 -4.23 -2.31
CA VAL A 618 38.49 -5.32 -2.88
C VAL A 618 38.74 -5.13 -4.37
N LYS A 619 37.74 -4.63 -5.12
CA LYS A 619 37.83 -4.46 -6.59
C LYS A 619 37.26 -3.10 -7.03
N PRO A 620 37.85 -1.97 -6.61
CA PRO A 620 37.37 -0.67 -7.07
C PRO A 620 37.63 -0.50 -8.57
N MET A 621 36.73 0.21 -9.24
CA MET A 621 36.94 0.58 -10.64
C MET A 621 38.15 1.56 -10.77
N PRO A 622 38.98 1.41 -11.79
CA PRO A 622 40.13 2.30 -12.02
C PRO A 622 39.72 3.76 -12.21
N GLN A 623 38.60 3.98 -12.91
CA GLN A 623 38.06 5.32 -13.15
C GLN A 623 36.63 5.43 -12.61
N PRO A 624 36.24 6.59 -12.05
CA PRO A 624 34.87 6.84 -11.62
C PRO A 624 33.92 6.87 -12.83
N VAL A 625 32.71 6.36 -12.64
CA VAL A 625 31.67 6.48 -13.65
C VAL A 625 31.08 7.90 -13.62
N ILE A 626 31.06 8.55 -14.78
CA ILE A 626 30.43 9.86 -14.98
C ILE A 626 29.04 9.62 -15.57
N LEU A 627 28.01 10.16 -14.92
CA LEU A 627 26.63 10.10 -15.41
C LEU A 627 26.42 11.08 -16.57
N PRO A 628 25.53 10.79 -17.52
CA PRO A 628 25.19 11.72 -18.59
C PRO A 628 24.57 13.01 -18.03
N GLU A 629 24.73 14.12 -18.74
CA GLU A 629 24.15 15.41 -18.40
C GLU A 629 23.17 15.86 -19.48
N ASN A 630 21.91 16.06 -19.08
CA ASN A 630 20.92 16.72 -19.92
C ASN A 630 20.99 18.23 -19.71
N LYS A 631 21.23 18.96 -20.79
CA LYS A 631 21.33 20.44 -20.79
C LYS A 631 20.02 21.16 -21.09
N GLU A 632 18.95 20.43 -21.42
CA GLU A 632 17.65 21.03 -21.81
C GLU A 632 16.78 21.38 -20.60
N ILE A 633 17.04 20.78 -19.42
CA ILE A 633 16.23 20.97 -18.22
C ILE A 633 16.86 22.04 -17.35
N ASN A 634 16.06 23.03 -16.92
CA ASN A 634 16.52 23.98 -15.91
C ASN A 634 16.66 23.29 -14.55
N LEU A 635 17.88 23.32 -13.99
CA LEU A 635 18.27 22.68 -12.73
C LEU A 635 18.36 23.67 -11.56
N ASP A 636 17.80 24.88 -11.67
CA ASP A 636 17.75 25.84 -10.56
C ASP A 636 16.87 25.29 -9.43
N GLU A 637 17.36 25.35 -8.19
CA GLU A 637 16.66 24.86 -7.00
C GLU A 637 15.64 25.86 -6.46
N SER A 638 14.56 25.38 -5.87
CA SER A 638 13.55 26.19 -5.19
C SER A 638 13.89 26.44 -3.73
N LYS A 639 14.31 27.67 -3.38
CA LYS A 639 14.56 28.07 -1.98
C LYS A 639 13.29 27.95 -1.10
N GLY A 640 12.11 28.32 -1.65
CA GLY A 640 10.84 28.21 -0.93
C GLY A 640 10.45 26.76 -0.62
N ALA A 641 10.67 25.84 -1.56
CA ALA A 641 10.42 24.40 -1.31
C ALA A 641 11.33 23.85 -0.21
N LYS A 642 12.59 24.32 -0.11
CA LYS A 642 13.53 23.90 0.93
C LYS A 642 13.04 24.32 2.32
N LEU A 643 12.57 25.56 2.48
CA LEU A 643 12.01 26.05 3.74
C LEU A 643 10.74 25.26 4.14
N LEU A 644 9.80 25.08 3.20
CA LEU A 644 8.58 24.32 3.44
C LEU A 644 8.88 22.86 3.77
N GLY A 645 9.88 22.24 3.13
CA GLY A 645 10.36 20.89 3.46
C GLY A 645 10.87 20.80 4.90
N GLY A 646 11.60 21.80 5.39
CA GLY A 646 11.99 21.90 6.79
C GLY A 646 10.79 21.94 7.75
N LEU A 647 9.74 22.71 7.40
CA LEU A 647 8.51 22.76 8.19
C LEU A 647 7.77 21.42 8.22
N VAL A 648 7.75 20.67 7.10
CA VAL A 648 7.18 19.32 7.05
C VAL A 648 7.89 18.40 8.03
N ILE A 649 9.22 18.42 8.10
CA ILE A 649 9.98 17.58 9.03
C ILE A 649 9.61 17.93 10.48
N VAL A 650 9.58 19.24 10.83
CA VAL A 650 9.20 19.70 12.18
C VAL A 650 7.78 19.26 12.52
N ALA A 651 6.82 19.42 11.60
CA ALA A 651 5.44 19.00 11.79
C ALA A 651 5.32 17.48 11.99
N THR A 652 6.08 16.68 11.26
CA THR A 652 6.13 15.22 11.45
C THR A 652 6.60 14.86 12.86
N ILE A 653 7.68 15.49 13.34
CA ILE A 653 8.19 15.26 14.71
C ILE A 653 7.13 15.65 15.76
N ALA A 654 6.42 16.76 15.56
CA ALA A 654 5.35 17.19 16.46
C ALA A 654 4.20 16.16 16.48
N LEU A 655 3.79 15.62 15.34
CA LEU A 655 2.76 14.58 15.25
C LEU A 655 3.18 13.30 16.01
N TYR A 656 4.41 12.85 15.85
CA TYR A 656 4.92 11.72 16.63
C TYR A 656 4.95 12.01 18.14
N ALA A 657 5.24 13.24 18.55
CA ALA A 657 5.20 13.62 19.96
C ALA A 657 3.76 13.66 20.54
N ILE A 658 2.77 14.04 19.72
CA ILE A 658 1.35 14.07 20.13
C ILE A 658 0.78 12.65 20.30
N PHE A 659 1.14 11.73 19.41
CA PHE A 659 0.64 10.34 19.38
C PHE A 659 1.68 9.32 19.87
N TRP A 660 2.64 9.76 20.64
CA TRP A 660 3.75 8.92 21.15
C TRP A 660 3.31 7.62 21.79
#